data_8142c39722282db351733e65720a194c
#
_entry.id   8142c39722282db351733e65720a194c
#
_cell.length_a   1.000
_cell.length_b   1.000
_cell.length_c   1.000
_cell.angle_alpha   90.00
_cell.angle_beta   90.00
_cell.angle_gamma   90.00
#
_symmetry.space_group_name_H-M   'P 1'
#
loop_
_entity.id
_entity.type
_entity.pdbx_description
1 polymer ?
#
loop_
_entity_poly.entity_id
_entity_poly.type
_entity_poly.pdbx_seq_one_letter_code
_entity_poly.pdbx_strand_id
1 'polypeptide(L)'
;MIYPKNFESKIGFDEIRRLLKEQCLSGLGKEKVDEMAFSDDAAEVNEWMEQVREFRRMMQATEKPELNFFFDVRESVARIRLENTHLEEDELWDLRRSLETISKIVKFLNEAEEFTGDPIAHIALTEYNYPALHRLAENVQTFPAMIRRIDSILDKFGHIKDSASMVLAGIRHDMEQTAGSISRTLFSILHSAQREGLVAQDVAPTLRDGRLMIPVAPGLKRRIKGIVHDESATGKTVFIEPAEVVEANNKVRELEAAERREIIRILTVFSDELRPHVQEVLESYRFLAEIDLIQAKAAFAELTKSMEPRPEIFPIPIIDWIGARHPLLERSLEKQGKKVVPLDIMLMGDTPEPDASEKTRRGRLLIISGPNAGGKSVCLKTVGLLQYMLQCGLSIPVGDRSKCGIFKDIMIDIGDEQSIADDLSTYSSHLLNMKNMMRQANSRSLLLIDEFGGGTEPTIGGAIAEAVLRQFWKKQTFAVITTHYQNLKHFAEDHEGVVNGAMLYDRHQMQALFQLSIGQPGSSFAIEIARKTGIPDEVINDASEIVGSDYIQSDKYLQDIVRDKRYWEGKRQTIHQHEKRLEASGERLDATLEEIERERRAILKRAQQQAEELLKEANRKIENTIREIREAQAEKEQTRLIREELQQFREQVAQDDTRGLMSEEDFAKKLRQMEERKARKEKRKTEKTKNEQATATKLNAAAKAADNKGSIEAGSTVRMKGLNTIGTVESIKGKQATVVFGDVRTKVKVEQLERAEQMRNEAATNIADKHAHLAIQTSRMTRSTIEDRKQNFHQDLDVRGMRGDEAVDTVMHFIDDAILMGMSRVRILHGTGSGILRQLIRQYLNTVPNVVRAKDEHVQFGGAGITVVDLD
;
A
#
# COMPACT_ATOMS: atom_id res chain seq x y z
N MET A 1 -28.18 -9.34 -0.62
CA MET A 1 -28.36 -9.68 -2.07
C MET A 1 -27.51 -8.76 -2.92
N ILE A 2 -26.85 -9.29 -3.98
CA ILE A 2 -26.01 -8.52 -4.90
C ILE A 2 -26.66 -8.50 -6.29
N TYR A 3 -26.77 -7.33 -6.92
CA TYR A 3 -27.37 -7.14 -8.23
C TYR A 3 -26.59 -6.11 -9.06
N PRO A 4 -26.41 -6.33 -10.38
CA PRO A 4 -26.78 -7.47 -11.23
C PRO A 4 -25.86 -8.70 -11.03
N LYS A 5 -26.09 -9.79 -11.76
CA LYS A 5 -25.26 -11.02 -11.64
C LYS A 5 -23.76 -10.79 -11.96
N ASN A 6 -23.47 -9.86 -12.87
CA ASN A 6 -22.11 -9.47 -13.26
C ASN A 6 -21.55 -8.30 -12.40
N PHE A 7 -22.07 -8.16 -11.18
CA PHE A 7 -21.68 -7.09 -10.24
C PHE A 7 -20.17 -7.02 -10.01
N GLU A 8 -19.54 -8.16 -9.70
CA GLU A 8 -18.09 -8.20 -9.41
C GLU A 8 -17.26 -7.67 -10.57
N SER A 9 -17.60 -8.04 -11.79
CA SER A 9 -16.94 -7.58 -13.01
C SER A 9 -17.12 -6.07 -13.23
N LYS A 10 -18.33 -5.54 -12.98
CA LYS A 10 -18.64 -4.12 -13.15
C LYS A 10 -17.87 -3.21 -12.18
N ILE A 11 -17.64 -3.66 -10.95
CA ILE A 11 -16.85 -2.91 -9.95
C ILE A 11 -15.36 -3.23 -9.99
N GLY A 12 -14.92 -4.24 -10.77
CA GLY A 12 -13.54 -4.68 -10.88
C GLY A 12 -13.06 -5.62 -9.77
N PHE A 13 -13.99 -6.30 -9.06
CA PHE A 13 -13.64 -7.25 -8.00
C PHE A 13 -12.98 -8.53 -8.54
N ASP A 14 -13.24 -8.91 -9.79
CA ASP A 14 -12.54 -10.00 -10.48
C ASP A 14 -11.01 -9.79 -10.45
N GLU A 15 -10.57 -8.54 -10.65
CA GLU A 15 -9.15 -8.21 -10.58
C GLU A 15 -8.62 -8.28 -9.13
N ILE A 16 -9.45 -7.94 -8.14
CA ILE A 16 -9.09 -8.13 -6.71
C ILE A 16 -8.92 -9.63 -6.41
N ARG A 17 -9.85 -10.50 -6.87
CA ARG A 17 -9.70 -11.95 -6.73
C ARG A 17 -8.43 -12.46 -7.40
N ARG A 18 -8.09 -11.96 -8.59
CA ARG A 18 -6.84 -12.30 -9.28
C ARG A 18 -5.62 -11.92 -8.44
N LEU A 19 -5.60 -10.71 -7.90
CA LEU A 19 -4.51 -10.24 -7.04
C LEU A 19 -4.38 -11.04 -5.74
N LEU A 20 -5.51 -11.44 -5.14
CA LEU A 20 -5.51 -12.31 -3.96
C LEU A 20 -4.94 -13.69 -4.28
N LYS A 21 -5.34 -14.29 -5.42
CA LYS A 21 -4.79 -15.58 -5.87
C LYS A 21 -3.27 -15.54 -6.12
N GLU A 22 -2.73 -14.39 -6.52
CA GLU A 22 -1.29 -14.19 -6.66
C GLU A 22 -0.57 -14.17 -5.29
N GLN A 23 -1.28 -13.86 -4.20
CA GLN A 23 -0.73 -13.88 -2.84
C GLN A 23 -0.89 -15.24 -2.15
N CYS A 24 -1.73 -16.14 -2.65
CA CYS A 24 -1.90 -17.47 -2.09
C CYS A 24 -0.64 -18.33 -2.25
N LEU A 25 -0.29 -19.08 -1.23
CA LEU A 25 0.84 -20.01 -1.21
C LEU A 25 0.55 -21.31 -1.97
N SER A 26 -0.73 -21.67 -2.09
CA SER A 26 -1.16 -22.97 -2.63
C SER A 26 -2.38 -22.87 -3.55
N GLY A 27 -2.73 -24.00 -4.19
CA GLY A 27 -3.99 -24.20 -4.89
C GLY A 27 -5.19 -24.12 -3.94
N LEU A 28 -5.02 -24.60 -2.71
CA LEU A 28 -6.04 -24.59 -1.65
C LEU A 28 -6.56 -23.19 -1.35
N GLY A 29 -5.64 -22.25 -1.12
CA GLY A 29 -5.99 -20.85 -0.89
C GLY A 29 -6.66 -20.21 -2.11
N LYS A 30 -6.24 -20.54 -3.35
CA LYS A 30 -6.85 -20.02 -4.58
C LYS A 30 -8.30 -20.48 -4.73
N GLU A 31 -8.62 -21.73 -4.39
CA GLU A 31 -10.00 -22.21 -4.36
C GLU A 31 -10.83 -21.45 -3.34
N LYS A 32 -10.27 -21.21 -2.15
CA LYS A 32 -10.94 -20.39 -1.11
C LYS A 32 -11.19 -18.96 -1.54
N VAL A 33 -10.31 -18.37 -2.34
CA VAL A 33 -10.57 -17.04 -2.95
C VAL A 33 -11.78 -17.10 -3.90
N ASP A 34 -11.98 -18.19 -4.64
CA ASP A 34 -13.17 -18.35 -5.50
C ASP A 34 -14.45 -18.57 -4.69
N GLU A 35 -14.38 -19.29 -3.58
CA GLU A 35 -15.49 -19.52 -2.65
C GLU A 35 -15.87 -18.27 -1.82
N MET A 36 -15.00 -17.28 -1.76
CA MET A 36 -15.21 -16.07 -0.96
C MET A 36 -16.51 -15.36 -1.36
N ALA A 37 -17.41 -15.16 -0.40
CA ALA A 37 -18.74 -14.63 -0.62
C ALA A 37 -18.99 -13.35 0.23
N PHE A 38 -19.92 -12.55 -0.23
CA PHE A 38 -20.44 -11.39 0.46
C PHE A 38 -21.29 -11.79 1.67
N SER A 39 -21.02 -11.21 2.84
CA SER A 39 -21.83 -11.39 4.06
C SER A 39 -22.56 -10.11 4.45
N ASP A 40 -23.80 -10.26 4.93
CA ASP A 40 -24.60 -9.19 5.54
C ASP A 40 -24.67 -9.30 7.09
N ASP A 41 -23.89 -10.20 7.66
CA ASP A 41 -23.71 -10.36 9.10
C ASP A 41 -22.46 -9.61 9.60
N ALA A 42 -22.69 -8.61 10.44
CA ALA A 42 -21.62 -7.81 11.02
C ALA A 42 -20.69 -8.61 11.94
N ALA A 43 -21.21 -9.65 12.61
CA ALA A 43 -20.39 -10.49 13.49
C ALA A 43 -19.42 -11.33 12.68
N GLU A 44 -19.88 -11.93 11.58
CA GLU A 44 -19.06 -12.72 10.66
C GLU A 44 -17.97 -11.86 10.01
N VAL A 45 -18.34 -10.68 9.48
CA VAL A 45 -17.36 -9.76 8.87
C VAL A 45 -16.31 -9.29 9.89
N ASN A 46 -16.73 -8.97 11.13
CA ASN A 46 -15.80 -8.60 12.20
C ASN A 46 -14.84 -9.74 12.55
N GLU A 47 -15.33 -10.98 12.60
CA GLU A 47 -14.51 -12.15 12.86
C GLU A 47 -13.43 -12.33 11.76
N TRP A 48 -13.82 -12.24 10.48
CA TRP A 48 -12.85 -12.32 9.37
C TRP A 48 -11.81 -11.19 9.42
N MET A 49 -12.24 -9.99 9.77
CA MET A 49 -11.31 -8.85 9.89
C MET A 49 -10.36 -9.01 11.08
N GLU A 50 -10.84 -9.57 12.21
CA GLU A 50 -9.99 -9.84 13.37
C GLU A 50 -8.95 -10.92 13.06
N GLN A 51 -9.35 -12.00 12.35
CA GLN A 51 -8.43 -13.05 11.89
C GLN A 51 -7.29 -12.47 11.03
N VAL A 52 -7.61 -11.61 10.06
CA VAL A 52 -6.60 -10.94 9.21
C VAL A 52 -5.69 -10.05 10.07
N ARG A 53 -6.25 -9.31 11.03
CA ARG A 53 -5.49 -8.43 11.93
C ARG A 53 -4.54 -9.22 12.82
N GLU A 54 -5.03 -10.28 13.46
CA GLU A 54 -4.21 -11.15 14.29
C GLU A 54 -3.08 -11.80 13.48
N PHE A 55 -3.41 -12.22 12.25
CA PHE A 55 -2.41 -12.82 11.36
C PHE A 55 -1.30 -11.82 10.99
N ARG A 56 -1.63 -10.56 10.69
CA ARG A 56 -0.62 -9.52 10.43
C ARG A 56 0.23 -9.26 11.66
N ARG A 57 -0.38 -9.18 12.86
CA ARG A 57 0.34 -9.03 14.12
C ARG A 57 1.28 -10.23 14.37
N MET A 58 0.80 -11.43 14.12
CA MET A 58 1.59 -12.67 14.22
C MET A 58 2.81 -12.65 13.29
N MET A 59 2.65 -12.20 12.04
CA MET A 59 3.75 -12.14 11.07
C MET A 59 4.79 -11.06 11.37
N GLN A 60 4.44 -10.04 12.17
CA GLN A 60 5.36 -9.00 12.64
C GLN A 60 6.05 -9.36 13.96
N ALA A 61 5.58 -10.40 14.68
CA ALA A 61 6.18 -10.85 15.93
C ALA A 61 7.58 -11.45 15.71
N THR A 62 8.40 -11.43 16.77
CA THR A 62 9.76 -12.00 16.76
C THR A 62 9.74 -13.52 16.59
N GLU A 63 8.80 -14.18 17.26
CA GLU A 63 8.50 -15.60 17.12
C GLU A 63 7.26 -15.75 16.26
N LYS A 64 7.41 -16.33 15.08
CA LYS A 64 6.34 -16.56 14.12
C LYS A 64 6.42 -17.99 13.58
N PRO A 65 5.28 -18.61 13.25
CA PRO A 65 5.29 -19.93 12.62
C PRO A 65 5.86 -19.83 11.21
N GLU A 66 6.62 -20.86 10.82
CA GLU A 66 7.07 -21.03 9.45
C GLU A 66 5.88 -21.46 8.57
N LEU A 67 5.47 -20.62 7.64
CA LEU A 67 4.40 -20.89 6.67
C LEU A 67 4.99 -21.49 5.39
N ASN A 68 5.54 -22.70 5.51
CA ASN A 68 6.13 -23.43 4.41
C ASN A 68 5.29 -24.67 4.09
N PHE A 69 5.41 -25.18 2.87
CA PHE A 69 4.88 -26.49 2.50
C PHE A 69 3.34 -26.62 2.55
N PHE A 70 2.66 -25.79 1.75
CA PHE A 70 1.22 -25.86 1.49
C PHE A 70 0.96 -26.73 0.26
N PHE A 71 1.18 -28.06 0.36
CA PHE A 71 0.96 -28.96 -0.76
C PHE A 71 -0.47 -29.49 -0.75
N ASP A 72 -1.08 -29.60 -1.91
CA ASP A 72 -2.43 -30.16 -2.03
C ASP A 72 -2.39 -31.63 -2.38
N VAL A 73 -2.62 -32.47 -1.38
CA VAL A 73 -2.72 -33.92 -1.55
C VAL A 73 -4.12 -34.46 -1.25
N ARG A 74 -5.15 -33.60 -1.26
CA ARG A 74 -6.54 -33.97 -0.94
C ARG A 74 -7.07 -35.06 -1.86
N GLU A 75 -6.79 -34.98 -3.17
CA GLU A 75 -7.20 -35.99 -4.13
C GLU A 75 -6.53 -37.34 -3.83
N SER A 76 -5.24 -37.33 -3.53
CA SER A 76 -4.48 -38.52 -3.20
C SER A 76 -4.96 -39.15 -1.89
N VAL A 77 -5.20 -38.34 -0.85
CA VAL A 77 -5.77 -38.77 0.42
C VAL A 77 -7.21 -39.29 0.24
N ALA A 78 -8.03 -38.65 -0.59
CA ALA A 78 -9.37 -39.14 -0.88
C ALA A 78 -9.36 -40.48 -1.64
N ARG A 79 -8.39 -40.69 -2.54
CA ARG A 79 -8.20 -41.92 -3.30
C ARG A 79 -7.98 -43.14 -2.41
N ILE A 80 -7.25 -43.02 -1.33
CA ILE A 80 -6.95 -44.15 -0.43
C ILE A 80 -8.15 -44.61 0.41
N ARG A 81 -9.32 -43.98 0.30
CA ARG A 81 -10.59 -44.54 0.81
C ARG A 81 -10.92 -45.89 0.20
N LEU A 82 -10.45 -46.13 -1.03
CA LEU A 82 -10.63 -47.42 -1.74
C LEU A 82 -9.57 -48.38 -1.24
N GLU A 83 -10.00 -49.62 -0.93
CA GLU A 83 -9.07 -50.68 -0.53
C GLU A 83 -8.07 -51.00 -1.66
N ASN A 84 -6.88 -51.35 -1.31
CA ASN A 84 -5.75 -51.69 -2.20
C ASN A 84 -5.22 -50.49 -3.03
N THR A 85 -5.58 -49.28 -2.68
CA THR A 85 -4.92 -48.07 -3.20
C THR A 85 -3.88 -47.57 -2.18
N HIS A 86 -2.89 -46.87 -2.68
CA HIS A 86 -1.82 -46.31 -1.86
C HIS A 86 -1.44 -44.90 -2.32
N LEU A 87 -0.77 -44.19 -1.42
CA LEU A 87 -0.09 -42.94 -1.75
C LEU A 87 1.22 -43.24 -2.44
N GLU A 88 1.58 -42.46 -3.46
CA GLU A 88 2.91 -42.53 -4.06
C GLU A 88 3.96 -41.88 -3.14
N GLU A 89 5.23 -42.07 -3.44
CA GLU A 89 6.35 -41.60 -2.63
C GLU A 89 6.32 -40.06 -2.48
N ASP A 90 6.12 -39.34 -3.58
CA ASP A 90 6.03 -37.87 -3.61
C ASP A 90 4.78 -37.36 -2.85
N GLU A 91 3.63 -38.04 -3.02
CA GLU A 91 2.39 -37.71 -2.33
C GLU A 91 2.52 -37.91 -0.80
N LEU A 92 3.22 -38.96 -0.40
CA LEU A 92 3.50 -39.24 1.01
C LEU A 92 4.45 -38.19 1.63
N TRP A 93 5.42 -37.74 0.85
CA TRP A 93 6.35 -36.69 1.26
C TRP A 93 5.64 -35.33 1.40
N ASP A 94 4.78 -34.99 0.46
CA ASP A 94 3.98 -33.77 0.49
C ASP A 94 2.97 -33.80 1.65
N LEU A 95 2.32 -34.92 1.89
CA LEU A 95 1.45 -35.13 3.05
C LEU A 95 2.21 -34.90 4.36
N ARG A 96 3.37 -35.50 4.50
CA ARG A 96 4.23 -35.36 5.70
C ARG A 96 4.53 -33.89 5.99
N ARG A 97 4.97 -33.14 4.97
CA ARG A 97 5.35 -31.74 5.10
C ARG A 97 4.15 -30.84 5.44
N SER A 98 3.02 -31.06 4.79
CA SER A 98 1.78 -30.32 5.07
C SER A 98 1.25 -30.61 6.49
N LEU A 99 1.24 -31.87 6.94
CA LEU A 99 0.82 -32.23 8.29
C LEU A 99 1.75 -31.65 9.37
N GLU A 100 3.06 -31.56 9.08
CA GLU A 100 4.00 -30.90 9.99
C GLU A 100 3.71 -29.39 10.08
N THR A 101 3.44 -28.72 8.94
CA THR A 101 3.07 -27.31 8.90
C THR A 101 1.77 -27.06 9.69
N ILE A 102 0.73 -27.88 9.47
CA ILE A 102 -0.52 -27.80 10.23
C ILE A 102 -0.25 -27.96 11.73
N SER A 103 0.54 -28.96 12.11
CA SER A 103 0.87 -29.22 13.52
C SER A 103 1.61 -28.06 14.19
N LYS A 104 2.55 -27.41 13.46
CA LYS A 104 3.27 -26.23 13.95
C LYS A 104 2.33 -25.02 14.11
N ILE A 105 1.47 -24.77 13.14
CA ILE A 105 0.51 -23.64 13.20
C ILE A 105 -0.48 -23.84 14.36
N VAL A 106 -1.09 -25.02 14.44
CA VAL A 106 -2.05 -25.35 15.52
C VAL A 106 -1.39 -25.25 16.91
N LYS A 107 -0.17 -25.76 17.05
CA LYS A 107 0.57 -25.64 18.31
C LYS A 107 0.81 -24.16 18.67
N PHE A 108 1.26 -23.35 17.73
CA PHE A 108 1.54 -21.94 17.93
C PHE A 108 0.27 -21.14 18.32
N LEU A 109 -0.85 -21.41 17.66
CA LEU A 109 -2.13 -20.73 17.95
C LEU A 109 -2.75 -21.19 19.28
N ASN A 110 -2.36 -22.36 19.81
CA ASN A 110 -2.79 -22.85 21.10
C ASN A 110 -1.87 -22.39 22.26
N GLU A 111 -0.81 -21.63 21.97
CA GLU A 111 0.02 -21.03 23.01
C GLU A 111 -0.77 -19.89 23.68
N ALA A 112 -0.89 -20.00 24.99
CA ALA A 112 -1.62 -19.05 25.82
C ALA A 112 -0.71 -18.50 26.92
N GLU A 113 -0.86 -17.22 27.23
CA GLU A 113 -0.24 -16.63 28.42
C GLU A 113 -1.19 -16.82 29.62
N GLU A 114 -0.68 -17.50 30.66
CA GLU A 114 -1.41 -17.55 31.94
C GLU A 114 -1.27 -16.18 32.64
N PHE A 115 -2.28 -15.35 32.54
CA PHE A 115 -2.39 -14.17 33.39
C PHE A 115 -2.84 -14.61 34.78
N THR A 116 -2.00 -14.41 35.76
CA THR A 116 -2.42 -14.45 37.17
C THR A 116 -3.31 -13.25 37.42
N GLY A 117 -4.59 -13.42 37.11
CA GLY A 117 -5.63 -12.47 37.49
C GLY A 117 -5.65 -12.30 39.02
N ASP A 118 -6.26 -11.19 39.46
CA ASP A 118 -6.41 -10.74 40.83
C ASP A 118 -6.29 -11.87 41.87
N PRO A 119 -5.33 -11.81 42.82
CA PRO A 119 -5.10 -12.88 43.81
C PRO A 119 -6.31 -13.25 44.69
N ILE A 120 -7.40 -12.48 44.61
CA ILE A 120 -8.62 -12.68 45.38
C ILE A 120 -9.63 -13.62 44.69
N ALA A 121 -9.59 -13.78 43.36
CA ALA A 121 -10.60 -14.50 42.61
C ALA A 121 -10.29 -15.97 42.27
N HIS A 122 -9.07 -16.45 42.40
CA HIS A 122 -8.63 -17.81 42.07
C HIS A 122 -9.09 -18.31 40.67
N ILE A 123 -9.38 -17.42 39.74
CA ILE A 123 -9.76 -17.75 38.36
C ILE A 123 -8.56 -17.42 37.49
N ALA A 124 -7.83 -18.42 37.04
CA ALA A 124 -6.85 -18.28 35.98
C ALA A 124 -7.62 -18.00 34.68
N LEU A 125 -7.57 -16.77 34.19
CA LEU A 125 -8.06 -16.42 32.85
C LEU A 125 -6.95 -16.79 31.86
N THR A 126 -7.17 -17.84 31.10
CA THR A 126 -6.30 -18.23 29.99
C THR A 126 -6.64 -17.31 28.81
N GLU A 127 -5.73 -16.43 28.46
CA GLU A 127 -5.91 -15.51 27.31
C GLU A 127 -4.99 -15.94 26.20
N TYR A 128 -5.56 -16.32 25.05
CA TYR A 128 -4.77 -16.72 23.89
C TYR A 128 -4.18 -15.50 23.20
N ASN A 129 -2.95 -15.60 22.70
CA ASN A 129 -2.26 -14.52 22.01
C ASN A 129 -3.00 -14.05 20.74
N TYR A 130 -3.71 -14.99 20.10
CA TYR A 130 -4.46 -14.78 18.85
C TYR A 130 -5.83 -15.46 18.93
N PRO A 131 -6.80 -14.89 19.67
CA PRO A 131 -8.07 -15.56 19.96
C PRO A 131 -8.94 -15.85 18.74
N ALA A 132 -8.93 -15.01 17.70
CA ALA A 132 -9.73 -15.25 16.50
C ALA A 132 -9.11 -16.38 15.62
N LEU A 133 -7.79 -16.43 15.52
CA LEU A 133 -7.09 -17.52 14.83
C LEU A 133 -7.12 -18.82 15.65
N HIS A 134 -7.08 -18.72 16.99
CA HIS A 134 -7.21 -19.89 17.89
C HIS A 134 -8.57 -20.58 17.68
N ARG A 135 -9.69 -19.84 17.55
CA ARG A 135 -11.01 -20.44 17.27
C ARG A 135 -11.02 -21.29 16.00
N LEU A 136 -10.24 -20.95 14.98
CA LEU A 136 -10.09 -21.79 13.78
C LEU A 136 -9.29 -23.07 14.06
N ALA A 137 -8.34 -23.02 14.99
CA ALA A 137 -7.45 -24.13 15.31
C ALA A 137 -8.01 -25.08 16.39
N GLU A 138 -9.02 -24.67 17.16
CA GLU A 138 -9.54 -25.35 18.34
C GLU A 138 -9.94 -26.81 18.09
N ASN A 139 -10.56 -27.10 16.95
CA ASN A 139 -11.07 -28.42 16.60
C ASN A 139 -10.21 -29.14 15.56
N VAL A 140 -9.04 -28.61 15.21
CA VAL A 140 -8.17 -29.19 14.19
C VAL A 140 -7.31 -30.29 14.78
N GLN A 141 -7.46 -31.50 14.24
CA GLN A 141 -6.64 -32.63 14.65
C GLN A 141 -5.24 -32.55 14.05
N THR A 142 -4.25 -32.86 14.87
CA THR A 142 -2.86 -33.00 14.46
C THR A 142 -2.44 -34.48 14.47
N PHE A 143 -1.54 -34.86 13.57
CA PHE A 143 -1.16 -36.27 13.36
C PHE A 143 0.32 -36.57 13.66
N PRO A 144 0.83 -36.30 14.87
CA PRO A 144 2.25 -36.48 15.17
C PRO A 144 2.68 -37.97 15.09
N ALA A 145 1.77 -38.92 15.31
CA ALA A 145 2.04 -40.34 15.15
C ALA A 145 2.26 -40.70 13.68
N MET A 146 1.40 -40.20 12.78
CA MET A 146 1.52 -40.42 11.34
C MET A 146 2.80 -39.76 10.78
N ILE A 147 3.13 -38.54 11.20
CA ILE A 147 4.38 -37.86 10.81
C ILE A 147 5.59 -38.74 11.18
N ARG A 148 5.65 -39.25 12.44
CA ARG A 148 6.73 -40.16 12.87
C ARG A 148 6.75 -41.45 12.06
N ARG A 149 5.57 -41.99 11.72
CA ARG A 149 5.46 -43.20 10.89
C ARG A 149 6.03 -42.94 9.49
N ILE A 150 5.67 -41.80 8.85
CA ILE A 150 6.24 -41.39 7.54
C ILE A 150 7.76 -41.20 7.68
N ASP A 151 8.24 -40.54 8.75
CA ASP A 151 9.66 -40.35 9.00
C ASP A 151 10.42 -41.69 9.18
N SER A 152 9.75 -42.77 9.56
CA SER A 152 10.36 -44.10 9.59
C SER A 152 10.47 -44.74 8.21
N ILE A 153 9.65 -44.30 7.24
CA ILE A 153 9.60 -44.79 5.86
C ILE A 153 10.49 -43.95 4.95
N LEU A 154 10.37 -42.61 5.00
CA LEU A 154 11.06 -41.69 4.12
C LEU A 154 12.30 -41.07 4.78
N ASP A 155 13.28 -40.74 3.95
CA ASP A 155 14.45 -39.96 4.36
C ASP A 155 14.17 -38.46 4.29
N LYS A 156 15.19 -37.63 4.58
CA LYS A 156 15.09 -36.15 4.53
C LYS A 156 14.91 -35.56 3.12
N PHE A 157 15.03 -36.37 2.09
CA PHE A 157 14.84 -35.96 0.68
C PHE A 157 13.51 -36.47 0.10
N GLY A 158 12.78 -37.28 0.88
CA GLY A 158 11.52 -37.87 0.46
C GLY A 158 11.66 -39.26 -0.14
N HIS A 159 12.86 -39.90 -0.15
CA HIS A 159 13.05 -41.24 -0.68
C HIS A 159 12.85 -42.30 0.39
N ILE A 160 12.33 -43.46 -0.04
CA ILE A 160 12.13 -44.59 0.89
C ILE A 160 13.45 -45.10 1.39
N LYS A 161 13.60 -45.15 2.72
CA LYS A 161 14.78 -45.65 3.42
C LYS A 161 14.94 -47.15 3.24
N ASP A 162 16.19 -47.63 3.25
CA ASP A 162 16.47 -49.07 3.29
C ASP A 162 15.89 -49.69 4.59
N SER A 163 15.91 -48.93 5.67
CA SER A 163 15.38 -49.35 6.98
C SER A 163 13.85 -49.37 7.05
N ALA A 164 13.13 -48.94 6.00
CA ALA A 164 11.68 -48.94 5.99
C ALA A 164 11.11 -50.36 6.10
N SER A 165 11.85 -51.39 5.62
CA SER A 165 11.54 -52.79 5.80
C SER A 165 12.84 -53.61 5.77
N MET A 166 12.90 -54.66 6.59
CA MET A 166 14.04 -55.61 6.56
C MET A 166 14.15 -56.29 5.19
N VAL A 167 13.05 -56.52 4.51
CA VAL A 167 12.99 -57.14 3.18
C VAL A 167 13.57 -56.18 2.14
N LEU A 168 13.23 -54.91 2.19
CA LEU A 168 13.76 -53.88 1.29
C LEU A 168 15.28 -53.72 1.44
N ALA A 169 15.75 -53.65 2.68
CA ALA A 169 17.19 -53.59 2.97
C ALA A 169 17.94 -54.79 2.39
N GLY A 170 17.39 -56.00 2.51
CA GLY A 170 17.96 -57.22 1.92
C GLY A 170 18.00 -57.14 0.39
N ILE A 171 16.89 -56.72 -0.24
CA ILE A 171 16.80 -56.62 -1.73
C ILE A 171 17.83 -55.61 -2.25
N ARG A 172 17.93 -54.44 -1.65
CA ARG A 172 18.87 -53.39 -2.06
C ARG A 172 20.32 -53.80 -1.85
N HIS A 173 20.62 -54.50 -0.75
CA HIS A 173 21.93 -55.08 -0.51
C HIS A 173 22.30 -56.12 -1.58
N ASP A 174 21.39 -57.06 -1.89
CA ASP A 174 21.58 -58.06 -2.94
C ASP A 174 21.75 -57.43 -4.32
N MET A 175 21.01 -56.36 -4.60
CA MET A 175 21.10 -55.64 -5.84
C MET A 175 22.46 -54.93 -5.99
N GLU A 176 22.92 -54.25 -4.94
CA GLU A 176 24.22 -53.58 -4.91
C GLU A 176 25.35 -54.61 -5.06
N GLN A 177 25.28 -55.75 -4.36
CA GLN A 177 26.24 -56.82 -4.45
C GLN A 177 26.28 -57.44 -5.85
N THR A 178 25.10 -57.70 -6.45
CA THR A 178 24.98 -58.27 -7.79
C THR A 178 25.48 -57.27 -8.85
N ALA A 179 25.07 -56.00 -8.78
CA ALA A 179 25.54 -54.96 -9.67
C ALA A 179 27.07 -54.74 -9.58
N GLY A 180 27.62 -54.73 -8.37
CA GLY A 180 29.07 -54.66 -8.12
C GLY A 180 29.86 -55.88 -8.65
N SER A 181 29.19 -57.04 -8.77
CA SER A 181 29.80 -58.22 -9.34
C SER A 181 29.89 -58.22 -10.86
N ILE A 182 28.96 -57.53 -11.55
CA ILE A 182 28.89 -57.50 -13.01
C ILE A 182 30.20 -57.00 -13.65
N SER A 183 30.70 -55.86 -13.19
CA SER A 183 31.97 -55.30 -13.71
C SER A 183 33.16 -56.25 -13.47
N ARG A 184 33.26 -56.82 -12.28
CA ARG A 184 34.35 -57.79 -11.93
C ARG A 184 34.31 -59.03 -12.82
N THR A 185 33.10 -59.62 -12.96
CA THR A 185 32.91 -60.81 -13.81
C THR A 185 33.23 -60.49 -15.29
N LEU A 186 32.75 -59.36 -15.80
CA LEU A 186 33.03 -58.90 -17.16
C LEU A 186 34.55 -58.72 -17.42
N PHE A 187 35.24 -58.03 -16.48
CA PHE A 187 36.71 -57.87 -16.60
C PHE A 187 37.42 -59.20 -16.49
N SER A 188 36.97 -60.13 -15.63
CA SER A 188 37.56 -61.51 -15.54
C SER A 188 37.42 -62.28 -16.85
N ILE A 189 36.20 -62.19 -17.48
CA ILE A 189 35.96 -62.85 -18.79
C ILE A 189 36.76 -62.18 -19.88
N LEU A 190 36.82 -60.83 -19.89
CA LEU A 190 37.66 -60.08 -20.84
C LEU A 190 39.13 -60.46 -20.77
N HIS A 191 39.71 -60.52 -19.56
CA HIS A 191 41.11 -60.92 -19.36
C HIS A 191 41.34 -62.39 -19.74
N SER A 192 40.38 -63.30 -19.54
CA SER A 192 40.48 -64.68 -20.01
C SER A 192 40.43 -64.70 -21.57
N ALA A 193 39.51 -63.95 -22.17
CA ALA A 193 39.41 -63.86 -23.63
C ALA A 193 40.66 -63.23 -24.28
N GLN A 194 41.32 -62.27 -23.60
CA GLN A 194 42.59 -61.68 -24.02
C GLN A 194 43.76 -62.66 -23.93
N ARG A 195 43.84 -63.45 -22.87
CA ARG A 195 44.84 -64.50 -22.69
C ARG A 195 44.74 -65.64 -23.73
N GLU A 196 43.50 -65.96 -24.13
CA GLU A 196 43.19 -66.95 -25.15
C GLU A 196 43.32 -66.36 -26.57
N GLY A 197 43.70 -65.13 -26.75
CA GLY A 197 43.79 -64.43 -28.05
C GLY A 197 42.50 -64.22 -28.78
N LEU A 198 41.35 -64.32 -28.09
CA LEU A 198 40.03 -64.10 -28.67
C LEU A 198 39.67 -62.60 -28.80
N VAL A 199 40.32 -61.77 -27.98
CA VAL A 199 40.17 -60.34 -27.96
C VAL A 199 41.56 -59.71 -27.87
N ALA A 200 41.82 -58.59 -28.56
CA ALA A 200 43.08 -57.88 -28.51
C ALA A 200 43.38 -57.33 -27.11
N GLN A 201 44.62 -57.19 -26.71
CA GLN A 201 44.99 -56.78 -25.31
C GLN A 201 44.63 -55.33 -24.97
N ASP A 202 44.42 -54.47 -25.97
CA ASP A 202 44.07 -53.05 -25.88
C ASP A 202 42.53 -52.80 -25.82
N VAL A 203 41.74 -53.86 -25.96
CA VAL A 203 40.26 -53.75 -25.98
C VAL A 203 39.72 -53.62 -24.54
N ALA A 204 38.88 -52.59 -24.33
CA ALA A 204 38.15 -52.36 -23.12
C ALA A 204 36.64 -52.68 -23.26
N PRO A 205 35.93 -52.97 -22.17
CA PRO A 205 34.47 -53.09 -22.25
C PRO A 205 33.80 -51.80 -22.74
N THR A 206 32.76 -51.98 -23.51
CA THR A 206 32.02 -50.86 -24.07
C THR A 206 30.60 -50.86 -23.51
N LEU A 207 30.13 -49.68 -23.08
CA LEU A 207 28.76 -49.52 -22.63
C LEU A 207 27.87 -49.22 -23.83
N ARG A 208 26.86 -50.05 -24.09
CA ARG A 208 25.84 -49.83 -25.13
C ARG A 208 24.47 -50.19 -24.57
N ASP A 209 23.53 -49.32 -24.81
CA ASP A 209 22.14 -49.46 -24.28
C ASP A 209 22.09 -49.81 -22.79
N GLY A 210 22.96 -49.17 -21.99
CA GLY A 210 23.06 -49.38 -20.54
C GLY A 210 23.69 -50.72 -20.15
N ARG A 211 24.26 -51.52 -21.09
CA ARG A 211 24.88 -52.82 -20.85
C ARG A 211 26.37 -52.78 -21.15
N LEU A 212 27.16 -53.42 -20.31
CA LEU A 212 28.57 -53.63 -20.49
C LEU A 212 28.79 -54.82 -21.43
N MET A 213 29.46 -54.62 -22.57
CA MET A 213 29.71 -55.60 -23.58
C MET A 213 31.16 -55.72 -23.92
N ILE A 214 31.56 -56.89 -24.41
CA ILE A 214 32.90 -57.12 -24.95
C ILE A 214 32.87 -57.02 -26.45
N PRO A 215 33.62 -56.09 -27.07
CA PRO A 215 33.77 -56.02 -28.53
C PRO A 215 34.68 -57.17 -29.03
N VAL A 216 34.18 -58.02 -29.93
CA VAL A 216 34.84 -59.21 -30.44
C VAL A 216 34.82 -59.22 -31.99
N ALA A 217 35.85 -59.76 -32.61
CA ALA A 217 35.82 -59.96 -34.07
C ALA A 217 34.72 -60.96 -34.50
N PRO A 218 33.98 -60.74 -35.59
CA PRO A 218 32.84 -61.59 -36.00
C PRO A 218 33.12 -63.08 -36.11
N GLY A 219 34.35 -63.44 -36.55
CA GLY A 219 34.77 -64.84 -36.68
C GLY A 219 34.95 -65.59 -35.33
N LEU A 220 35.06 -64.85 -34.20
CA LEU A 220 35.33 -65.41 -32.88
C LEU A 220 34.09 -65.37 -32.00
N LYS A 221 32.95 -64.86 -32.48
CA LYS A 221 31.72 -64.65 -31.71
C LYS A 221 31.16 -65.89 -31.03
N ARG A 222 31.46 -67.09 -31.56
CA ARG A 222 30.99 -68.39 -30.97
C ARG A 222 31.87 -68.88 -29.83
N ARG A 223 33.06 -68.30 -29.61
CA ARG A 223 34.03 -68.71 -28.63
C ARG A 223 33.72 -68.09 -27.24
N ILE A 224 33.09 -66.91 -27.22
CA ILE A 224 32.59 -66.29 -25.98
C ILE A 224 31.10 -66.67 -25.81
N LYS A 225 30.75 -67.41 -24.79
CA LYS A 225 29.32 -67.72 -24.51
C LYS A 225 28.64 -66.46 -24.08
N GLY A 226 27.58 -66.08 -24.80
CA GLY A 226 26.86 -64.86 -24.51
C GLY A 226 25.85 -64.48 -25.59
N ILE A 227 25.19 -63.37 -25.40
CA ILE A 227 24.18 -62.77 -26.33
C ILE A 227 24.91 -61.69 -27.18
N VAL A 228 24.71 -61.78 -28.48
CA VAL A 228 25.14 -60.74 -29.43
C VAL A 228 24.05 -59.66 -29.48
N HIS A 229 24.37 -58.47 -29.08
CA HIS A 229 23.37 -57.36 -29.10
C HIS A 229 23.53 -56.51 -30.34
N ASP A 230 24.73 -56.20 -30.81
CA ASP A 230 24.95 -55.24 -31.88
C ASP A 230 26.24 -55.61 -32.69
N GLU A 231 26.27 -55.09 -33.91
CA GLU A 231 27.49 -55.12 -34.77
C GLU A 231 27.89 -53.67 -35.11
N SER A 232 29.19 -53.47 -35.23
CA SER A 232 29.69 -52.14 -35.66
C SER A 232 29.22 -51.84 -37.07
N ALA A 233 29.01 -50.54 -37.41
CA ALA A 233 28.55 -50.07 -38.72
C ALA A 233 29.41 -50.62 -39.87
N THR A 234 30.67 -51.04 -39.64
CA THR A 234 31.58 -51.65 -40.61
C THR A 234 31.51 -53.15 -40.61
N GLY A 235 30.71 -53.81 -39.77
CA GLY A 235 30.65 -55.26 -39.60
C GLY A 235 31.95 -55.92 -39.06
N LYS A 236 32.94 -55.13 -38.61
CA LYS A 236 34.25 -55.59 -38.15
C LYS A 236 34.29 -56.01 -36.67
N THR A 237 33.30 -55.59 -35.90
CA THR A 237 33.20 -55.81 -34.46
C THR A 237 31.79 -56.21 -34.06
N VAL A 238 31.65 -57.21 -33.25
CA VAL A 238 30.39 -57.69 -32.66
C VAL A 238 30.46 -57.44 -31.17
N PHE A 239 29.40 -56.92 -30.61
CA PHE A 239 29.32 -56.64 -29.17
C PHE A 239 28.59 -57.79 -28.47
N ILE A 240 29.29 -58.46 -27.58
CA ILE A 240 28.78 -59.63 -26.90
C ILE A 240 28.62 -59.31 -25.41
N GLU A 241 27.41 -59.55 -24.88
CA GLU A 241 27.18 -59.64 -23.44
C GLU A 241 27.42 -61.10 -23.00
N PRO A 242 28.45 -61.35 -22.15
CA PRO A 242 28.71 -62.71 -21.69
C PRO A 242 27.56 -63.30 -20.93
N ALA A 243 27.34 -64.62 -21.00
CA ALA A 243 26.19 -65.30 -20.36
C ALA A 243 26.09 -65.05 -18.85
N GLU A 244 27.24 -65.05 -18.17
CA GLU A 244 27.27 -64.76 -16.70
C GLU A 244 26.91 -63.32 -16.38
N VAL A 245 27.22 -62.35 -17.31
CA VAL A 245 26.79 -60.96 -17.19
C VAL A 245 25.30 -60.84 -17.48
N VAL A 246 24.77 -61.56 -18.48
CA VAL A 246 23.32 -61.63 -18.78
C VAL A 246 22.55 -62.16 -17.57
N GLU A 247 23.01 -63.22 -16.94
CA GLU A 247 22.41 -63.79 -15.74
C GLU A 247 22.40 -62.78 -14.57
N ALA A 248 23.52 -62.08 -14.36
CA ALA A 248 23.63 -61.06 -13.33
C ALA A 248 22.71 -59.88 -13.60
N ASN A 249 22.64 -59.37 -14.87
CA ASN A 249 21.73 -58.32 -15.28
C ASN A 249 20.24 -58.71 -15.12
N ASN A 250 19.92 -60.00 -15.46
CA ASN A 250 18.54 -60.48 -15.23
C ASN A 250 18.23 -60.57 -13.74
N LYS A 251 19.20 -60.98 -12.91
CA LYS A 251 19.02 -60.99 -11.45
C LYS A 251 18.81 -59.58 -10.88
N VAL A 252 19.55 -58.57 -11.37
CA VAL A 252 19.32 -57.15 -11.00
C VAL A 252 17.88 -56.75 -11.34
N ARG A 253 17.39 -57.05 -12.54
CA ARG A 253 16.01 -56.78 -12.95
C ARG A 253 14.94 -57.47 -12.10
N GLU A 254 15.20 -58.72 -11.71
CA GLU A 254 14.35 -59.44 -10.76
C GLU A 254 14.30 -58.77 -9.39
N LEU A 255 15.45 -58.29 -8.92
CA LEU A 255 15.59 -57.55 -7.66
C LEU A 255 14.92 -56.15 -7.77
N GLU A 256 15.08 -55.42 -8.87
CA GLU A 256 14.38 -54.19 -9.12
C GLU A 256 12.86 -54.37 -9.11
N ALA A 257 12.37 -55.44 -9.74
CA ALA A 257 10.94 -55.78 -9.73
C ALA A 257 10.48 -56.19 -8.29
N ALA A 258 11.32 -56.83 -7.53
CA ALA A 258 11.06 -57.17 -6.14
C ALA A 258 11.05 -55.94 -5.24
N GLU A 259 12.00 -55.01 -5.47
CA GLU A 259 12.06 -53.72 -4.80
C GLU A 259 10.77 -52.92 -5.00
N ARG A 260 10.32 -52.77 -6.27
CA ARG A 260 9.07 -52.07 -6.58
C ARG A 260 7.87 -52.70 -5.85
N ARG A 261 7.76 -54.00 -5.84
CA ARG A 261 6.68 -54.70 -5.13
C ARG A 261 6.73 -54.47 -3.62
N GLU A 262 7.92 -54.47 -3.03
CA GLU A 262 8.09 -54.21 -1.60
C GLU A 262 7.80 -52.76 -1.24
N ILE A 263 8.20 -51.80 -2.08
CA ILE A 263 7.85 -50.37 -1.98
C ILE A 263 6.33 -50.18 -1.97
N ILE A 264 5.65 -50.74 -2.97
CA ILE A 264 4.18 -50.70 -3.04
C ILE A 264 3.55 -51.34 -1.79
N ARG A 265 4.08 -52.42 -1.31
CA ARG A 265 3.60 -53.06 -0.06
C ARG A 265 3.75 -52.15 1.15
N ILE A 266 4.90 -51.48 1.30
CA ILE A 266 5.16 -50.53 2.40
C ILE A 266 4.16 -49.34 2.31
N LEU A 267 3.99 -48.76 1.13
CA LEU A 267 3.08 -47.62 0.89
C LEU A 267 1.63 -48.04 1.12
N THR A 268 1.23 -49.24 0.70
CA THR A 268 -0.13 -49.77 0.93
C THR A 268 -0.40 -49.97 2.41
N VAL A 269 0.55 -50.59 3.19
CA VAL A 269 0.39 -50.75 4.63
C VAL A 269 0.23 -49.40 5.33
N PHE A 270 1.03 -48.40 4.97
CA PHE A 270 0.86 -47.07 5.53
C PHE A 270 -0.51 -46.44 5.14
N SER A 271 -0.92 -46.58 3.88
CA SER A 271 -2.21 -46.08 3.43
C SER A 271 -3.39 -46.76 4.14
N ASP A 272 -3.26 -48.08 4.48
CA ASP A 272 -4.24 -48.78 5.29
C ASP A 272 -4.30 -48.24 6.73
N GLU A 273 -3.15 -47.89 7.30
CA GLU A 273 -3.06 -47.26 8.64
C GLU A 273 -3.71 -45.84 8.61
N LEU A 274 -3.54 -45.10 7.52
CA LEU A 274 -4.11 -43.73 7.35
C LEU A 274 -5.60 -43.75 7.01
N ARG A 275 -6.12 -44.78 6.35
CA ARG A 275 -7.49 -44.87 5.82
C ARG A 275 -8.59 -44.51 6.83
N PRO A 276 -8.56 -44.96 8.11
CA PRO A 276 -9.53 -44.57 9.13
C PRO A 276 -9.58 -43.05 9.41
N HIS A 277 -8.47 -42.35 9.16
CA HIS A 277 -8.27 -40.93 9.49
C HIS A 277 -8.39 -39.98 8.29
N VAL A 278 -8.80 -40.51 7.14
CA VAL A 278 -8.89 -39.70 5.90
C VAL A 278 -9.79 -38.48 6.08
N GLN A 279 -10.90 -38.63 6.82
CA GLN A 279 -11.84 -37.53 7.01
C GLN A 279 -11.21 -36.39 7.85
N GLU A 280 -10.57 -36.76 8.97
CA GLU A 280 -9.92 -35.81 9.86
C GLU A 280 -8.72 -35.12 9.18
N VAL A 281 -7.98 -35.85 8.34
CA VAL A 281 -6.89 -35.27 7.53
C VAL A 281 -7.46 -34.22 6.56
N LEU A 282 -8.55 -34.55 5.85
CA LEU A 282 -9.17 -33.59 4.93
C LEU A 282 -9.71 -32.36 5.64
N GLU A 283 -10.20 -32.48 6.88
CA GLU A 283 -10.61 -31.34 7.72
C GLU A 283 -9.40 -30.46 8.11
N SER A 284 -8.26 -31.09 8.42
CA SER A 284 -7.02 -30.35 8.68
C SER A 284 -6.52 -29.58 7.43
N TYR A 285 -6.77 -30.14 6.23
CA TYR A 285 -6.47 -29.43 4.98
C TYR A 285 -7.43 -28.25 4.71
N ARG A 286 -8.70 -28.34 5.18
CA ARG A 286 -9.61 -27.17 5.13
C ARG A 286 -9.08 -26.04 6.01
N PHE A 287 -8.59 -26.36 7.22
CA PHE A 287 -7.94 -25.37 8.08
C PHE A 287 -6.71 -24.76 7.39
N LEU A 288 -5.86 -25.57 6.74
CA LEU A 288 -4.69 -25.06 6.01
C LEU A 288 -5.10 -24.12 4.87
N ALA A 289 -6.21 -24.43 4.17
CA ALA A 289 -6.76 -23.57 3.13
C ALA A 289 -7.28 -22.23 3.67
N GLU A 290 -7.91 -22.23 4.85
CA GLU A 290 -8.36 -20.99 5.52
C GLU A 290 -7.17 -20.13 5.95
N ILE A 291 -6.11 -20.73 6.50
CA ILE A 291 -4.89 -20.02 6.86
C ILE A 291 -4.22 -19.40 5.62
N ASP A 292 -4.19 -20.11 4.48
CA ASP A 292 -3.67 -19.56 3.22
C ASP A 292 -4.51 -18.38 2.70
N LEU A 293 -5.85 -18.47 2.80
CA LEU A 293 -6.74 -17.35 2.46
C LEU A 293 -6.48 -16.14 3.37
N ILE A 294 -6.38 -16.35 4.69
CA ILE A 294 -6.12 -15.27 5.66
C ILE A 294 -4.76 -14.64 5.39
N GLN A 295 -3.75 -15.44 5.10
CA GLN A 295 -2.41 -14.98 4.69
C GLN A 295 -2.48 -14.13 3.41
N ALA A 296 -3.22 -14.59 2.39
CA ALA A 296 -3.39 -13.85 1.14
C ALA A 296 -4.13 -12.52 1.37
N LYS A 297 -5.17 -12.49 2.22
CA LYS A 297 -5.87 -11.25 2.63
C LYS A 297 -4.93 -10.29 3.37
N ALA A 298 -4.08 -10.80 4.27
CA ALA A 298 -3.10 -10.01 5.00
C ALA A 298 -2.04 -9.41 4.07
N ALA A 299 -1.47 -10.20 3.16
CA ALA A 299 -0.51 -9.75 2.15
C ALA A 299 -1.14 -8.72 1.19
N PHE A 300 -2.39 -8.93 0.79
CA PHE A 300 -3.14 -7.97 -0.03
C PHE A 300 -3.38 -6.65 0.71
N ALA A 301 -3.67 -6.69 2.00
CA ALA A 301 -3.81 -5.49 2.82
C ALA A 301 -2.50 -4.66 2.87
N GLU A 302 -1.35 -5.30 2.92
CA GLU A 302 -0.04 -4.64 2.83
C GLU A 302 0.20 -4.06 1.43
N LEU A 303 -0.09 -4.83 0.38
CA LEU A 303 0.05 -4.41 -1.01
C LEU A 303 -0.78 -3.15 -1.32
N THR A 304 -2.00 -3.06 -0.78
CA THR A 304 -2.91 -1.92 -0.98
C THR A 304 -2.69 -0.80 0.04
N LYS A 305 -1.68 -0.93 0.90
CA LYS A 305 -1.43 0.03 1.99
C LYS A 305 -2.71 0.30 2.78
N SER A 306 -3.53 -0.73 2.93
CA SER A 306 -4.71 -0.70 3.78
C SER A 306 -4.17 -0.64 5.21
N MET A 307 -4.02 0.58 5.72
CA MET A 307 -3.56 0.78 7.09
C MET A 307 -4.64 0.26 8.03
N GLU A 308 -4.20 -0.44 9.05
CA GLU A 308 -5.08 -0.70 10.18
C GLU A 308 -5.31 0.61 10.90
N PRO A 309 -6.43 1.20 10.67
CA PRO A 309 -7.27 1.52 11.75
C PRO A 309 -8.49 0.65 11.63
N ARG A 310 -9.03 0.30 12.76
CA ARG A 310 -10.32 -0.38 12.86
C ARG A 310 -11.36 0.54 12.24
N PRO A 311 -11.82 0.38 10.99
CA PRO A 311 -13.10 0.97 10.69
C PRO A 311 -14.03 0.32 11.70
N GLU A 312 -14.64 1.13 12.54
CA GLU A 312 -15.68 0.66 13.44
C GLU A 312 -16.77 0.07 12.55
N ILE A 313 -16.94 -1.25 12.62
CA ILE A 313 -17.94 -1.95 11.80
C ILE A 313 -19.23 -1.99 12.58
N PHE A 314 -20.20 -1.22 12.12
CA PHE A 314 -21.51 -1.15 12.71
C PHE A 314 -22.47 -2.15 12.03
N PRO A 315 -23.38 -2.78 12.78
CA PRO A 315 -24.41 -3.65 12.21
C PRO A 315 -25.48 -2.85 11.43
N ILE A 316 -25.43 -1.53 11.49
CA ILE A 316 -26.34 -0.62 10.78
C ILE A 316 -25.65 -0.05 9.53
N PRO A 317 -26.40 0.28 8.46
CA PRO A 317 -25.83 0.90 7.26
C PRO A 317 -25.25 2.28 7.58
N ILE A 318 -23.94 2.42 7.36
CA ILE A 318 -23.20 3.68 7.46
C ILE A 318 -21.97 3.62 6.56
N ILE A 319 -21.69 4.72 5.87
CA ILE A 319 -20.42 4.98 5.21
C ILE A 319 -19.97 6.36 5.68
N ASP A 320 -18.87 6.41 6.42
CA ASP A 320 -18.19 7.64 6.80
C ASP A 320 -16.69 7.41 6.60
N TRP A 321 -16.28 7.54 5.34
CA TRP A 321 -14.90 7.22 4.94
C TRP A 321 -14.11 8.49 4.69
N ILE A 322 -12.94 8.52 5.28
CA ILE A 322 -11.96 9.60 5.13
C ILE A 322 -10.76 9.04 4.39
N GLY A 323 -10.38 9.68 3.30
CA GLY A 323 -9.20 9.32 2.55
C GLY A 323 -9.29 7.95 1.85
N ALA A 324 -10.50 7.53 1.46
CA ALA A 324 -10.70 6.27 0.75
C ALA A 324 -9.99 6.26 -0.61
N ARG A 325 -9.28 5.18 -0.93
CA ARG A 325 -8.52 5.05 -2.17
C ARG A 325 -8.98 3.83 -2.95
N HIS A 326 -9.12 3.97 -4.26
CA HIS A 326 -9.46 2.84 -5.12
C HIS A 326 -8.20 2.00 -5.39
N PRO A 327 -8.09 0.76 -4.89
CA PRO A 327 -6.83 0.02 -4.91
C PRO A 327 -6.30 -0.26 -6.31
N LEU A 328 -7.17 -0.59 -7.27
CA LEU A 328 -6.76 -0.84 -8.65
C LEU A 328 -6.32 0.43 -9.37
N LEU A 329 -7.02 1.55 -9.12
CA LEU A 329 -6.64 2.84 -9.69
C LEU A 329 -5.32 3.35 -9.09
N GLU A 330 -5.12 3.22 -7.79
CA GLU A 330 -3.87 3.58 -7.11
C GLU A 330 -2.69 2.84 -7.74
N ARG A 331 -2.81 1.52 -7.88
CA ARG A 331 -1.77 0.68 -8.52
C ARG A 331 -1.52 1.06 -9.99
N SER A 332 -2.57 1.42 -10.73
CA SER A 332 -2.43 1.86 -12.14
C SER A 332 -1.71 3.20 -12.25
N LEU A 333 -2.06 4.16 -11.36
CA LEU A 333 -1.44 5.49 -11.34
C LEU A 333 0.00 5.46 -10.80
N GLU A 334 0.29 4.61 -9.83
CA GLU A 334 1.67 4.40 -9.32
C GLU A 334 2.63 3.93 -10.43
N LYS A 335 2.17 3.04 -11.33
CA LYS A 335 2.95 2.64 -12.52
C LYS A 335 3.25 3.81 -13.46
N GLN A 336 2.43 4.86 -13.43
CA GLN A 336 2.60 6.09 -14.21
C GLN A 336 3.31 7.21 -13.42
N GLY A 337 3.77 6.94 -12.18
CA GLY A 337 4.37 7.94 -11.31
C GLY A 337 3.37 8.98 -10.75
N LYS A 338 2.07 8.73 -10.87
CA LYS A 338 0.99 9.61 -10.40
C LYS A 338 0.41 9.10 -9.07
N LYS A 339 -0.17 10.01 -8.29
CA LYS A 339 -0.87 9.66 -7.04
C LYS A 339 -2.38 9.67 -7.26
N VAL A 340 -3.08 8.74 -6.61
CA VAL A 340 -4.55 8.76 -6.54
C VAL A 340 -5.00 9.91 -5.65
N VAL A 341 -6.10 10.55 -6.00
CA VAL A 341 -6.77 11.53 -5.13
C VAL A 341 -7.72 10.77 -4.21
N PRO A 342 -7.56 10.88 -2.88
CA PRO A 342 -8.41 10.19 -1.94
C PRO A 342 -9.84 10.71 -1.96
N LEU A 343 -10.80 9.85 -1.63
CA LEU A 343 -12.23 10.14 -1.55
C LEU A 343 -12.66 10.27 -0.09
N ASP A 344 -13.27 11.40 0.26
CA ASP A 344 -14.02 11.58 1.51
C ASP A 344 -15.51 11.51 1.20
N ILE A 345 -16.22 10.57 1.82
CA ILE A 345 -17.64 10.34 1.57
C ILE A 345 -18.40 9.98 2.85
N MET A 346 -19.60 10.53 2.98
CA MET A 346 -20.47 10.28 4.13
C MET A 346 -21.89 9.93 3.67
N LEU A 347 -22.39 8.76 4.11
CA LEU A 347 -23.79 8.34 4.00
C LEU A 347 -24.24 7.84 5.37
N MET A 348 -25.19 8.52 5.99
CA MET A 348 -25.68 8.19 7.33
C MET A 348 -27.20 8.27 7.39
N GLY A 349 -27.82 7.34 8.12
CA GLY A 349 -29.22 7.43 8.48
C GLY A 349 -29.46 8.42 9.63
N ASP A 350 -30.75 8.58 10.04
CA ASP A 350 -31.12 9.45 11.13
C ASP A 350 -30.51 8.94 12.43
N THR A 351 -29.59 9.69 13.02
CA THR A 351 -29.06 9.46 14.38
C THR A 351 -29.63 10.51 15.33
N PRO A 352 -29.92 10.16 16.60
CA PRO A 352 -30.69 11.01 17.51
C PRO A 352 -30.07 12.36 17.94
N GLU A 353 -28.76 12.59 17.70
CA GLU A 353 -28.13 13.85 18.12
C GLU A 353 -27.23 14.40 17.02
N PRO A 354 -27.67 15.35 16.22
CA PRO A 354 -26.79 16.11 15.31
C PRO A 354 -26.49 17.50 15.84
N ASP A 355 -25.23 17.85 15.84
CA ASP A 355 -24.78 19.25 15.90
C ASP A 355 -25.32 20.02 14.70
N ALA A 356 -25.89 21.21 14.90
CA ALA A 356 -26.58 21.97 13.85
C ALA A 356 -25.72 22.25 12.60
N SER A 357 -24.38 22.24 12.74
CA SER A 357 -23.42 22.43 11.62
C SER A 357 -23.25 21.21 10.72
N GLU A 358 -23.66 20.01 11.15
CA GLU A 358 -23.52 18.75 10.41
C GLU A 358 -24.79 18.35 9.64
N LYS A 359 -25.96 18.93 9.94
CA LYS A 359 -27.24 18.60 9.28
C LYS A 359 -27.21 18.71 7.75
N THR A 360 -26.44 19.63 7.22
CA THR A 360 -26.32 19.84 5.76
C THR A 360 -25.44 18.81 5.04
N ARG A 361 -24.74 17.93 5.78
CA ARG A 361 -23.83 16.92 5.21
C ARG A 361 -24.34 15.49 5.41
N ARG A 362 -25.30 15.29 6.28
CA ARG A 362 -25.82 13.95 6.61
C ARG A 362 -26.99 13.60 5.73
N GLY A 363 -26.89 12.53 4.99
CA GLY A 363 -27.97 12.03 4.16
C GLY A 363 -27.76 10.58 3.80
N ARG A 364 -28.84 9.91 3.47
CA ARG A 364 -28.84 8.55 2.94
C ARG A 364 -28.62 8.52 1.44
N LEU A 365 -29.08 9.57 0.76
CA LEU A 365 -29.02 9.70 -0.68
C LEU A 365 -28.04 10.82 -1.05
N LEU A 366 -26.98 10.50 -1.77
CA LEU A 366 -25.98 11.46 -2.27
C LEU A 366 -26.09 11.59 -3.78
N ILE A 367 -26.41 12.80 -4.24
CA ILE A 367 -26.52 13.14 -5.66
C ILE A 367 -25.25 13.85 -6.09
N ILE A 368 -24.41 13.18 -6.87
CA ILE A 368 -23.12 13.70 -7.34
C ILE A 368 -23.30 14.34 -8.72
N SER A 369 -22.89 15.59 -8.84
CA SER A 369 -22.87 16.34 -10.10
C SER A 369 -21.49 16.93 -10.38
N GLY A 370 -21.25 17.34 -11.62
CA GLY A 370 -19.96 17.84 -12.05
C GLY A 370 -19.61 17.44 -13.49
N PRO A 371 -18.41 17.79 -13.99
CA PRO A 371 -17.98 17.45 -15.34
C PRO A 371 -17.83 15.92 -15.53
N ASN A 372 -17.99 15.40 -16.74
CA ASN A 372 -17.86 13.95 -17.03
C ASN A 372 -16.46 13.44 -16.71
N ALA A 373 -15.43 14.19 -17.07
CA ALA A 373 -14.04 13.84 -16.72
C ALA A 373 -13.68 14.13 -15.25
N GLY A 374 -14.64 14.50 -14.39
CA GLY A 374 -14.42 14.86 -12.97
C GLY A 374 -14.24 13.69 -12.02
N GLY A 375 -14.43 12.42 -12.48
CA GLY A 375 -14.25 11.21 -11.66
C GLY A 375 -15.54 10.71 -10.97
N LYS A 376 -16.74 11.12 -11.42
CA LYS A 376 -18.05 10.69 -10.87
C LYS A 376 -18.18 9.17 -10.83
N SER A 377 -18.02 8.51 -11.97
CA SER A 377 -18.13 7.04 -12.09
C SER A 377 -17.03 6.29 -11.31
N VAL A 378 -15.84 6.90 -11.18
CA VAL A 378 -14.76 6.36 -10.34
C VAL A 378 -15.15 6.42 -8.86
N CYS A 379 -15.79 7.52 -8.43
CA CYS A 379 -16.32 7.63 -7.07
C CYS A 379 -17.33 6.52 -6.76
N LEU A 380 -18.31 6.28 -7.65
CA LEU A 380 -19.28 5.20 -7.53
C LEU A 380 -18.60 3.82 -7.43
N LYS A 381 -17.68 3.54 -8.37
CA LYS A 381 -16.93 2.27 -8.38
C LYS A 381 -16.10 2.10 -7.12
N THR A 382 -15.51 3.18 -6.60
CA THR A 382 -14.75 3.14 -5.35
C THR A 382 -15.66 2.75 -4.19
N VAL A 383 -16.84 3.36 -4.07
CA VAL A 383 -17.81 3.02 -3.01
C VAL A 383 -18.25 1.56 -3.12
N GLY A 384 -18.63 1.11 -4.33
CA GLY A 384 -19.07 -0.24 -4.57
C GLY A 384 -18.00 -1.29 -4.27
N LEU A 385 -16.80 -1.06 -4.78
CA LEU A 385 -15.67 -1.98 -4.60
C LEU A 385 -15.26 -2.08 -3.13
N LEU A 386 -15.05 -0.97 -2.44
CA LEU A 386 -14.59 -0.98 -1.05
C LEU A 386 -15.65 -1.55 -0.11
N GLN A 387 -16.94 -1.24 -0.31
CA GLN A 387 -18.01 -1.81 0.50
C GLN A 387 -18.14 -3.32 0.29
N TYR A 388 -18.01 -3.77 -0.97
CA TYR A 388 -18.05 -5.20 -1.28
C TYR A 388 -16.83 -5.93 -0.71
N MET A 389 -15.62 -5.35 -0.86
CA MET A 389 -14.39 -5.88 -0.24
C MET A 389 -14.54 -6.05 1.27
N LEU A 390 -15.03 -5.03 1.97
CA LEU A 390 -15.25 -5.06 3.41
C LEU A 390 -16.14 -6.24 3.81
N GLN A 391 -17.26 -6.42 3.11
CA GLN A 391 -18.25 -7.48 3.40
C GLN A 391 -17.83 -8.86 2.88
N CYS A 392 -16.70 -8.95 2.16
CA CYS A 392 -15.98 -10.21 1.90
C CYS A 392 -14.82 -10.44 2.90
N GLY A 393 -14.72 -9.65 3.96
CA GLY A 393 -13.67 -9.77 4.98
C GLY A 393 -12.28 -9.34 4.48
N LEU A 394 -12.21 -8.34 3.58
CA LEU A 394 -10.97 -7.74 3.09
C LEU A 394 -10.77 -6.36 3.74
N SER A 395 -9.54 -6.08 4.16
CA SER A 395 -9.16 -4.75 4.60
C SER A 395 -9.29 -3.75 3.46
N ILE A 396 -9.83 -2.56 3.76
CA ILE A 396 -10.04 -1.50 2.76
C ILE A 396 -9.11 -0.30 3.01
N PRO A 397 -8.60 0.35 1.96
CA PRO A 397 -7.69 1.48 2.08
C PRO A 397 -8.45 2.78 2.41
N VAL A 398 -8.80 2.95 3.68
CA VAL A 398 -9.48 4.14 4.25
C VAL A 398 -8.68 4.68 5.44
N GLY A 399 -8.90 5.93 5.85
CA GLY A 399 -8.21 6.55 6.99
C GLY A 399 -8.74 6.08 8.35
N ASP A 400 -7.94 6.30 9.40
CA ASP A 400 -8.10 5.78 10.76
C ASP A 400 -9.43 6.09 11.47
N ARG A 401 -10.10 7.16 11.06
CA ARG A 401 -11.34 7.63 11.67
C ARG A 401 -12.57 7.24 10.87
N SER A 402 -12.40 6.39 9.87
CA SER A 402 -13.50 5.95 9.02
C SER A 402 -14.41 5.01 9.79
N LYS A 403 -15.74 5.16 9.56
CA LYS A 403 -16.77 4.27 10.08
C LYS A 403 -17.40 3.51 8.93
N CYS A 404 -17.57 2.22 9.13
CA CYS A 404 -18.12 1.33 8.13
C CYS A 404 -19.35 0.62 8.68
N GLY A 405 -20.40 0.52 7.88
CA GLY A 405 -21.61 -0.22 8.21
C GLY A 405 -21.80 -1.41 7.28
N ILE A 406 -22.69 -2.29 7.68
CA ILE A 406 -23.04 -3.50 6.92
C ILE A 406 -24.37 -3.28 6.20
N PHE A 407 -24.33 -3.44 4.89
CA PHE A 407 -25.52 -3.39 4.03
C PHE A 407 -26.03 -4.79 3.75
N LYS A 408 -27.35 -4.94 3.71
CA LYS A 408 -27.98 -6.20 3.35
C LYS A 408 -27.87 -6.49 1.86
N ASP A 409 -27.99 -5.44 1.07
CA ASP A 409 -28.02 -5.54 -0.39
C ASP A 409 -27.15 -4.44 -0.99
N ILE A 410 -26.41 -4.77 -2.04
CA ILE A 410 -25.73 -3.79 -2.90
C ILE A 410 -26.21 -3.99 -4.33
N MET A 411 -26.74 -2.93 -4.92
CA MET A 411 -27.27 -2.93 -6.27
C MET A 411 -26.62 -1.82 -7.09
N ILE A 412 -26.15 -2.16 -8.28
CA ILE A 412 -25.48 -1.19 -9.15
C ILE A 412 -26.13 -1.07 -10.51
N ASP A 413 -26.09 0.13 -11.06
CA ASP A 413 -26.39 0.44 -12.44
C ASP A 413 -25.27 1.34 -12.97
N ILE A 414 -24.18 0.71 -13.44
CA ILE A 414 -22.95 1.36 -13.87
C ILE A 414 -22.51 0.81 -15.22
N GLY A 415 -22.16 1.70 -16.14
CA GLY A 415 -21.67 1.36 -17.48
C GLY A 415 -22.78 1.04 -18.49
N ASP A 416 -22.44 1.23 -19.76
CA ASP A 416 -23.35 0.96 -20.90
C ASP A 416 -23.45 -0.54 -21.14
N GLU A 417 -24.64 -1.11 -20.97
CA GLU A 417 -24.94 -2.47 -21.40
C GLU A 417 -25.25 -2.49 -22.91
N GLN A 418 -24.23 -2.28 -23.72
CA GLN A 418 -24.30 -2.54 -25.15
C GLN A 418 -23.94 -3.99 -25.41
N SER A 419 -24.84 -4.91 -25.04
CA SER A 419 -24.76 -6.30 -25.50
C SER A 419 -25.37 -6.38 -26.90
N ILE A 420 -24.57 -6.78 -27.89
CA ILE A 420 -25.05 -7.09 -29.26
C ILE A 420 -26.08 -8.24 -29.22
N ALA A 421 -26.13 -9.00 -28.11
CA ALA A 421 -27.03 -10.15 -27.94
C ALA A 421 -28.40 -9.75 -27.36
N ASP A 422 -28.52 -8.59 -26.71
CA ASP A 422 -29.82 -8.12 -26.17
C ASP A 422 -30.19 -6.83 -26.94
N ASP A 423 -31.29 -6.90 -27.74
CA ASP A 423 -31.85 -5.79 -28.54
C ASP A 423 -32.38 -4.62 -27.69
N LEU A 424 -31.98 -4.50 -26.41
CA LEU A 424 -32.39 -3.43 -25.51
C LEU A 424 -31.52 -2.20 -25.70
N SER A 425 -32.13 -1.05 -25.94
CA SER A 425 -31.40 0.22 -25.88
C SER A 425 -30.87 0.46 -24.46
N THR A 426 -29.77 1.18 -24.34
CA THR A 426 -29.16 1.56 -23.05
C THR A 426 -30.20 2.10 -22.05
N TYR A 427 -31.13 2.92 -22.50
CA TYR A 427 -32.21 3.45 -21.65
C TYR A 427 -33.17 2.36 -21.14
N SER A 428 -33.53 1.37 -21.96
CA SER A 428 -34.40 0.27 -21.53
C SER A 428 -33.74 -0.60 -20.49
N SER A 429 -32.44 -0.85 -20.61
CA SER A 429 -31.64 -1.59 -19.61
C SER A 429 -31.60 -0.84 -18.28
N HIS A 430 -31.35 0.48 -18.29
CA HIS A 430 -31.42 1.32 -17.09
C HIS A 430 -32.81 1.24 -16.42
N LEU A 431 -33.88 1.36 -17.19
CA LEU A 431 -35.25 1.25 -16.66
C LEU A 431 -35.53 -0.12 -16.03
N LEU A 432 -35.02 -1.20 -16.63
CA LEU A 432 -35.17 -2.55 -16.08
C LEU A 432 -34.40 -2.68 -14.74
N ASN A 433 -33.20 -2.15 -14.67
CA ASN A 433 -32.43 -2.09 -13.42
C ASN A 433 -33.14 -1.27 -12.35
N MET A 434 -33.67 -0.07 -12.70
CA MET A 434 -34.48 0.74 -11.79
C MET A 434 -35.73 0.01 -11.29
N LYS A 435 -36.44 -0.69 -12.17
CA LYS A 435 -37.60 -1.52 -11.80
C LYS A 435 -37.22 -2.59 -10.78
N ASN A 436 -36.10 -3.28 -10.97
CA ASN A 436 -35.62 -4.30 -10.05
C ASN A 436 -35.18 -3.68 -8.71
N MET A 437 -34.44 -2.58 -8.73
CA MET A 437 -34.04 -1.83 -7.53
C MET A 437 -35.27 -1.32 -6.75
N MET A 438 -36.25 -0.70 -7.44
CA MET A 438 -37.51 -0.26 -6.79
C MET A 438 -38.27 -1.41 -6.13
N ARG A 439 -38.21 -2.60 -6.68
CA ARG A 439 -38.91 -3.76 -6.12
C ARG A 439 -38.21 -4.33 -4.88
N GLN A 440 -36.89 -4.44 -4.92
CA GLN A 440 -36.09 -5.20 -3.96
C GLN A 440 -35.48 -4.34 -2.85
N ALA A 441 -35.15 -3.08 -3.13
CA ALA A 441 -34.47 -2.19 -2.20
C ALA A 441 -35.31 -1.89 -0.94
N ASN A 442 -34.60 -1.79 0.17
CA ASN A 442 -35.10 -1.49 1.51
C ASN A 442 -34.15 -0.50 2.24
N SER A 443 -34.44 -0.18 3.50
CA SER A 443 -33.65 0.78 4.30
C SER A 443 -32.21 0.31 4.64
N ARG A 444 -31.84 -0.94 4.29
CA ARG A 444 -30.48 -1.49 4.46
C ARG A 444 -29.81 -1.78 3.13
N SER A 445 -30.35 -1.28 2.01
CA SER A 445 -29.80 -1.48 0.68
C SER A 445 -28.95 -0.28 0.27
N LEU A 446 -27.81 -0.52 -0.39
CA LEU A 446 -26.98 0.48 -1.03
C LEU A 446 -27.19 0.43 -2.55
N LEU A 447 -27.58 1.54 -3.14
CA LEU A 447 -27.77 1.71 -4.57
C LEU A 447 -26.68 2.60 -5.16
N LEU A 448 -26.06 2.16 -6.25
CA LEU A 448 -25.02 2.91 -6.96
C LEU A 448 -25.45 3.07 -8.40
N ILE A 449 -25.81 4.28 -8.80
CA ILE A 449 -26.43 4.57 -10.11
C ILE A 449 -25.63 5.63 -10.84
N ASP A 450 -25.10 5.27 -12.00
CA ASP A 450 -24.36 6.21 -12.84
C ASP A 450 -25.28 6.82 -13.92
N GLU A 451 -25.08 8.10 -14.27
CA GLU A 451 -25.80 8.87 -15.27
C GLU A 451 -27.34 8.73 -15.17
N PHE A 452 -27.87 8.83 -13.94
CA PHE A 452 -29.27 8.58 -13.63
C PHE A 452 -30.23 9.41 -14.48
N GLY A 453 -31.09 8.73 -15.22
CA GLY A 453 -32.07 9.30 -16.13
C GLY A 453 -31.54 9.54 -17.55
N GLY A 454 -30.26 9.25 -17.84
CA GLY A 454 -29.62 9.40 -19.14
C GLY A 454 -30.18 8.46 -20.22
N GLY A 455 -29.80 8.70 -21.50
CA GLY A 455 -30.13 7.83 -22.62
C GLY A 455 -31.47 8.06 -23.29
N THR A 456 -32.21 9.13 -22.91
CA THR A 456 -33.49 9.52 -23.53
C THR A 456 -33.64 11.04 -23.60
N GLU A 457 -34.79 11.53 -24.05
CA GLU A 457 -35.11 12.96 -24.07
C GLU A 457 -34.98 13.52 -22.64
N PRO A 458 -34.21 14.64 -22.45
CA PRO A 458 -33.84 15.15 -21.16
C PRO A 458 -35.01 15.50 -20.22
N THR A 459 -36.09 16.05 -20.70
CA THR A 459 -37.23 16.46 -19.88
C THR A 459 -37.98 15.24 -19.33
N ILE A 460 -38.22 14.24 -20.16
CA ILE A 460 -38.92 13.02 -19.78
C ILE A 460 -38.02 12.14 -18.92
N GLY A 461 -36.76 12.00 -19.34
CA GLY A 461 -35.75 11.23 -18.57
C GLY A 461 -35.56 11.77 -17.15
N GLY A 462 -35.43 13.08 -17.03
CA GLY A 462 -35.32 13.77 -15.76
C GLY A 462 -36.58 13.63 -14.87
N ALA A 463 -37.79 13.71 -15.44
CA ALA A 463 -39.04 13.53 -14.68
C ALA A 463 -39.20 12.08 -14.18
N ILE A 464 -38.87 11.06 -15.01
CA ILE A 464 -38.91 9.67 -14.61
C ILE A 464 -37.88 9.39 -13.51
N ALA A 465 -36.66 9.90 -13.67
CA ALA A 465 -35.60 9.76 -12.69
C ALA A 465 -36.00 10.35 -11.32
N GLU A 466 -36.62 11.54 -11.31
CA GLU A 466 -37.12 12.16 -10.08
C GLU A 466 -38.22 11.33 -9.42
N ALA A 467 -39.17 10.81 -10.22
CA ALA A 467 -40.22 9.95 -9.70
C ALA A 467 -39.66 8.66 -9.07
N VAL A 468 -38.63 8.03 -9.67
CA VAL A 468 -37.91 6.87 -9.15
C VAL A 468 -37.13 7.23 -7.87
N LEU A 469 -36.41 8.36 -7.89
CA LEU A 469 -35.68 8.87 -6.71
C LEU A 469 -36.60 9.08 -5.52
N ARG A 470 -37.80 9.61 -5.76
CA ARG A 470 -38.84 9.78 -4.73
C ARG A 470 -39.29 8.44 -4.12
N GLN A 471 -39.30 7.34 -4.88
CA GLN A 471 -39.56 6.00 -4.34
C GLN A 471 -38.41 5.51 -3.48
N PHE A 472 -37.15 5.71 -3.89
CA PHE A 472 -35.98 5.37 -3.07
C PHE A 472 -35.96 6.16 -1.77
N TRP A 473 -36.24 7.46 -1.80
CA TRP A 473 -36.37 8.32 -0.63
C TRP A 473 -37.46 7.81 0.34
N LYS A 474 -38.67 7.47 -0.16
CA LYS A 474 -39.75 6.91 0.65
C LYS A 474 -39.37 5.58 1.32
N LYS A 475 -38.58 4.76 0.65
CA LYS A 475 -38.06 3.47 1.20
C LYS A 475 -36.87 3.68 2.13
N GLN A 476 -36.39 4.90 2.27
CA GLN A 476 -35.23 5.24 3.08
C GLN A 476 -33.98 4.43 2.73
N THR A 477 -33.76 4.16 1.44
CA THR A 477 -32.58 3.46 0.94
C THR A 477 -31.34 4.34 1.03
N PHE A 478 -30.17 3.72 1.01
CA PHE A 478 -28.92 4.42 0.81
C PHE A 478 -28.57 4.43 -0.69
N ALA A 479 -28.15 5.58 -1.21
CA ALA A 479 -27.70 5.62 -2.59
C ALA A 479 -26.62 6.67 -2.86
N VAL A 480 -25.75 6.34 -3.81
CA VAL A 480 -24.87 7.30 -4.48
C VAL A 480 -25.28 7.34 -5.95
N ILE A 481 -25.66 8.51 -6.42
CA ILE A 481 -26.25 8.69 -7.74
C ILE A 481 -25.50 9.80 -8.47
N THR A 482 -25.06 9.56 -9.70
CA THR A 482 -24.52 10.61 -10.54
C THR A 482 -25.56 11.10 -11.52
N THR A 483 -25.59 12.40 -11.78
CA THR A 483 -26.56 12.98 -12.72
C THR A 483 -26.09 14.28 -13.32
N HIS A 484 -26.67 14.62 -14.49
CA HIS A 484 -26.57 15.92 -15.14
C HIS A 484 -27.84 16.75 -14.99
N TYR A 485 -28.92 16.14 -14.50
CA TYR A 485 -30.24 16.80 -14.45
C TYR A 485 -30.37 17.73 -13.25
N GLN A 486 -30.86 18.94 -13.52
CA GLN A 486 -31.04 19.99 -12.51
C GLN A 486 -32.17 19.69 -11.53
N ASN A 487 -33.29 19.13 -12.02
CA ASN A 487 -34.43 18.78 -11.17
C ASN A 487 -34.01 17.80 -10.02
N LEU A 488 -33.08 16.88 -10.29
CA LEU A 488 -32.56 16.00 -9.25
C LEU A 488 -31.68 16.72 -8.22
N LYS A 489 -30.95 17.77 -8.65
CA LYS A 489 -30.17 18.62 -7.73
C LYS A 489 -31.12 19.44 -6.82
N HIS A 490 -32.22 19.97 -7.36
CA HIS A 490 -33.25 20.68 -6.57
C HIS A 490 -33.99 19.71 -5.65
N PHE A 491 -34.23 18.46 -6.06
CA PHE A 491 -34.83 17.45 -5.22
C PHE A 491 -34.07 17.30 -3.89
N ALA A 492 -32.75 17.41 -3.90
CA ALA A 492 -31.93 17.36 -2.69
C ALA A 492 -32.06 18.59 -1.79
N GLU A 493 -32.49 19.73 -2.33
CA GLU A 493 -32.77 20.95 -1.54
C GLU A 493 -34.12 20.86 -0.82
N ASP A 494 -35.09 20.17 -1.43
CA ASP A 494 -36.46 20.06 -0.94
C ASP A 494 -36.73 18.88 -0.05
N HIS A 495 -35.82 17.89 0.02
CA HIS A 495 -36.04 16.63 0.73
C HIS A 495 -34.94 16.33 1.77
N GLU A 496 -35.32 16.24 3.03
CA GLU A 496 -34.41 15.88 4.13
C GLU A 496 -33.83 14.46 3.92
N GLY A 497 -32.53 14.28 4.23
CA GLY A 497 -31.83 13.01 4.01
C GLY A 497 -31.31 12.82 2.59
N VAL A 498 -31.52 13.78 1.69
CA VAL A 498 -30.91 13.82 0.35
C VAL A 498 -29.88 14.95 0.33
N VAL A 499 -28.67 14.67 -0.14
CA VAL A 499 -27.57 15.64 -0.13
C VAL A 499 -26.94 15.75 -1.51
N ASN A 500 -26.65 16.98 -1.94
CA ASN A 500 -25.87 17.23 -3.14
C ASN A 500 -24.38 17.08 -2.90
N GLY A 501 -23.66 16.56 -3.90
CA GLY A 501 -22.21 16.50 -3.98
C GLY A 501 -21.68 17.07 -5.28
N ALA A 502 -20.60 17.83 -5.21
CA ALA A 502 -19.93 18.43 -6.35
C ALA A 502 -18.55 17.80 -6.59
N MET A 503 -18.27 17.33 -7.80
CA MET A 503 -16.89 17.04 -8.21
C MET A 503 -16.18 18.35 -8.53
N LEU A 504 -15.08 18.61 -7.82
CA LEU A 504 -14.36 19.89 -7.92
C LEU A 504 -13.54 19.98 -9.22
N TYR A 505 -13.50 21.21 -9.77
CA TYR A 505 -12.79 21.55 -11.00
C TYR A 505 -11.98 22.84 -10.81
N ASP A 506 -10.72 22.84 -11.24
CA ASP A 506 -9.88 24.03 -11.24
C ASP A 506 -10.08 24.80 -12.56
N ARG A 507 -10.68 25.99 -12.48
CA ARG A 507 -10.90 26.86 -13.62
C ARG A 507 -9.62 27.49 -14.18
N HIS A 508 -8.66 27.81 -13.33
CA HIS A 508 -7.43 28.45 -13.75
C HIS A 508 -6.55 27.51 -14.55
N GLN A 509 -6.43 26.25 -14.06
CA GLN A 509 -5.68 25.22 -14.75
C GLN A 509 -6.54 24.41 -15.74
N MET A 510 -7.85 24.65 -15.76
CA MET A 510 -8.80 23.91 -16.59
C MET A 510 -8.68 22.37 -16.38
N GLN A 511 -8.54 21.92 -15.12
CA GLN A 511 -8.32 20.52 -14.77
C GLN A 511 -9.30 20.03 -13.70
N ALA A 512 -9.70 18.76 -13.81
CA ALA A 512 -10.46 18.09 -12.76
C ALA A 512 -9.57 17.85 -11.54
N LEU A 513 -10.08 18.15 -10.35
CA LEU A 513 -9.38 17.94 -9.09
C LEU A 513 -9.65 16.57 -8.50
N PHE A 514 -10.63 15.83 -9.03
CA PHE A 514 -11.09 14.51 -8.57
C PHE A 514 -11.48 14.47 -7.09
N GLN A 515 -11.81 15.61 -6.50
CA GLN A 515 -12.23 15.75 -5.10
C GLN A 515 -13.74 15.92 -5.05
N LEU A 516 -14.40 15.23 -4.12
CA LEU A 516 -15.83 15.36 -3.83
C LEU A 516 -16.05 16.39 -2.72
N SER A 517 -16.93 17.37 -2.96
CA SER A 517 -17.42 18.31 -1.95
C SER A 517 -18.90 18.04 -1.68
N ILE A 518 -19.23 17.58 -0.46
CA ILE A 518 -20.59 17.27 -0.06
C ILE A 518 -21.31 18.53 0.48
N GLY A 519 -22.62 18.64 0.20
CA GLY A 519 -23.51 19.70 0.66
C GLY A 519 -23.77 20.81 -0.35
N GLN A 520 -23.35 20.66 -1.60
CA GLN A 520 -23.62 21.61 -2.68
C GLN A 520 -23.69 20.90 -4.03
N PRO A 521 -24.54 21.35 -4.98
CA PRO A 521 -24.58 20.83 -6.34
C PRO A 521 -23.36 21.29 -7.13
N GLY A 522 -22.86 20.44 -8.03
CA GLY A 522 -21.76 20.76 -8.95
C GLY A 522 -22.25 21.38 -10.27
N SER A 523 -21.40 22.22 -10.90
CA SER A 523 -21.57 22.68 -12.28
C SER A 523 -21.04 21.65 -13.28
N SER A 524 -21.58 21.61 -14.48
CA SER A 524 -21.10 20.75 -15.56
C SER A 524 -19.80 21.25 -16.21
N PHE A 525 -19.47 22.55 -16.07
CA PHE A 525 -18.32 23.21 -16.71
C PHE A 525 -18.27 23.02 -18.24
N ALA A 526 -19.42 22.83 -18.89
CA ALA A 526 -19.50 22.51 -20.32
C ALA A 526 -18.88 23.60 -21.20
N ILE A 527 -19.13 24.87 -20.90
CA ILE A 527 -18.60 26.02 -21.63
C ILE A 527 -17.06 26.08 -21.48
N GLU A 528 -16.55 25.89 -20.28
CA GLU A 528 -15.11 25.90 -19.99
C GLU A 528 -14.40 24.76 -20.70
N ILE A 529 -15.00 23.56 -20.69
CA ILE A 529 -14.48 22.40 -21.40
C ILE A 529 -14.49 22.60 -22.91
N ALA A 530 -15.58 23.16 -23.48
CA ALA A 530 -15.68 23.50 -24.90
C ALA A 530 -14.57 24.46 -25.33
N ARG A 531 -14.30 25.50 -24.51
CA ARG A 531 -13.19 26.42 -24.74
C ARG A 531 -11.84 25.76 -24.71
N LYS A 532 -11.60 24.86 -23.73
CA LYS A 532 -10.36 24.10 -23.63
C LYS A 532 -10.14 23.16 -24.81
N THR A 533 -11.20 22.59 -25.35
CA THR A 533 -11.15 21.69 -26.51
C THR A 533 -10.89 22.46 -27.82
N GLY A 534 -10.91 23.80 -27.79
CA GLY A 534 -10.61 24.65 -28.95
C GLY A 534 -11.81 24.98 -29.83
N ILE A 535 -13.04 24.86 -29.30
CA ILE A 535 -14.23 25.35 -30.01
C ILE A 535 -14.14 26.88 -30.13
N PRO A 536 -14.39 27.49 -31.34
CA PRO A 536 -14.31 28.93 -31.55
C PRO A 536 -15.20 29.71 -30.57
N ASP A 537 -14.69 30.85 -30.09
CA ASP A 537 -15.42 31.67 -29.12
C ASP A 537 -16.75 32.19 -29.68
N GLU A 538 -16.89 32.36 -31.00
CA GLU A 538 -18.16 32.72 -31.67
C GLU A 538 -19.25 31.68 -31.39
N VAL A 539 -18.93 30.39 -31.57
CA VAL A 539 -19.86 29.28 -31.32
C VAL A 539 -20.20 29.17 -29.82
N ILE A 540 -19.23 29.43 -28.94
CA ILE A 540 -19.44 29.44 -27.50
C ILE A 540 -20.34 30.59 -27.06
N ASN A 541 -20.20 31.77 -27.69
CA ASN A 541 -21.04 32.95 -27.42
C ASN A 541 -22.47 32.70 -27.90
N ASP A 542 -22.64 32.17 -29.12
CA ASP A 542 -23.96 31.81 -29.64
C ASP A 542 -24.66 30.77 -28.75
N ALA A 543 -23.94 29.74 -28.34
CA ALA A 543 -24.47 28.74 -27.40
C ALA A 543 -24.85 29.35 -26.04
N SER A 544 -24.08 30.32 -25.58
CA SER A 544 -24.37 31.07 -24.34
C SER A 544 -25.61 31.94 -24.45
N GLU A 545 -25.86 32.54 -25.62
CA GLU A 545 -27.09 33.31 -25.90
C GLU A 545 -28.32 32.39 -25.97
N ILE A 546 -28.21 31.23 -26.61
CA ILE A 546 -29.28 30.22 -26.70
C ILE A 546 -29.69 29.71 -25.32
N VAL A 547 -28.74 29.45 -24.44
CA VAL A 547 -29.00 28.94 -23.06
C VAL A 547 -29.60 30.03 -22.16
N GLY A 548 -29.29 31.28 -22.39
CA GLY A 548 -29.76 32.45 -21.65
C GLY A 548 -28.82 32.87 -20.51
N SER A 549 -28.77 34.18 -20.27
CA SER A 549 -27.90 34.85 -19.30
C SER A 549 -28.12 34.37 -17.85
N ASP A 550 -29.37 34.12 -17.48
CA ASP A 550 -29.77 33.78 -16.10
C ASP A 550 -29.24 32.40 -15.69
N TYR A 551 -29.26 31.46 -16.61
CA TYR A 551 -28.71 30.12 -16.40
C TYR A 551 -27.20 30.17 -16.17
N ILE A 552 -26.48 30.93 -17.01
CA ILE A 552 -25.04 31.10 -16.92
C ILE A 552 -24.63 31.82 -15.65
N GLN A 553 -25.40 32.83 -15.21
CA GLN A 553 -25.16 33.54 -13.95
C GLN A 553 -25.40 32.62 -12.75
N SER A 554 -26.46 31.85 -12.74
CA SER A 554 -26.75 30.85 -11.68
C SER A 554 -25.63 29.83 -11.56
N ASP A 555 -25.14 29.28 -12.68
CA ASP A 555 -24.03 28.33 -12.69
C ASP A 555 -22.71 28.97 -12.19
N LYS A 556 -22.42 30.21 -12.53
CA LYS A 556 -21.28 30.99 -12.00
C LYS A 556 -21.38 31.21 -10.49
N TYR A 557 -22.58 31.56 -9.98
CA TYR A 557 -22.83 31.74 -8.56
C TYR A 557 -22.53 30.45 -7.77
N LEU A 558 -23.02 29.32 -8.26
CA LEU A 558 -22.73 28.00 -7.63
C LEU A 558 -21.23 27.71 -7.59
N GLN A 559 -20.52 28.06 -8.66
CA GLN A 559 -19.08 27.86 -8.73
C GLN A 559 -18.30 28.77 -7.76
N ASP A 560 -18.72 30.01 -7.56
CA ASP A 560 -18.09 30.94 -6.59
C ASP A 560 -18.34 30.51 -5.15
N ILE A 561 -19.52 30.03 -4.82
CA ILE A 561 -19.84 29.45 -3.49
C ILE A 561 -18.97 28.21 -3.19
N VAL A 562 -18.77 27.31 -4.16
CA VAL A 562 -17.92 26.14 -4.01
C VAL A 562 -16.45 26.54 -3.75
N ARG A 563 -15.96 27.58 -4.45
CA ARG A 563 -14.61 28.13 -4.27
C ARG A 563 -14.41 28.70 -2.85
N ASP A 564 -15.35 29.52 -2.42
CA ASP A 564 -15.26 30.18 -1.10
C ASP A 564 -15.35 29.18 0.04
N LYS A 565 -16.23 28.18 -0.07
CA LYS A 565 -16.31 27.07 0.88
C LYS A 565 -14.97 26.31 0.97
N ARG A 566 -14.37 25.98 -0.18
CA ARG A 566 -13.06 25.29 -0.21
C ARG A 566 -11.96 26.10 0.46
N TYR A 567 -11.93 27.40 0.23
CA TYR A 567 -10.97 28.29 0.91
C TYR A 567 -11.13 28.21 2.44
N TRP A 568 -12.36 28.26 2.92
CA TRP A 568 -12.64 28.16 4.36
C TRP A 568 -12.40 26.77 4.92
N GLU A 569 -12.70 25.72 4.18
CA GLU A 569 -12.40 24.32 4.57
C GLU A 569 -10.88 24.08 4.67
N GLY A 570 -10.11 24.55 3.70
CA GLY A 570 -8.65 24.49 3.75
C GLY A 570 -8.08 25.24 4.97
N LYS A 571 -8.63 26.41 5.28
CA LYS A 571 -8.29 27.16 6.50
C LYS A 571 -8.62 26.39 7.78
N ARG A 572 -9.80 25.77 7.82
CA ARG A 572 -10.24 24.96 8.97
C ARG A 572 -9.38 23.73 9.16
N GLN A 573 -9.03 23.01 8.09
CA GLN A 573 -8.08 21.88 8.15
C GLN A 573 -6.71 22.31 8.66
N THR A 574 -6.20 23.45 8.19
CA THR A 574 -4.92 23.97 8.68
C THR A 574 -4.98 24.31 10.17
N ILE A 575 -6.07 24.90 10.64
CA ILE A 575 -6.28 25.21 12.07
C ILE A 575 -6.34 23.90 12.86
N HIS A 576 -7.11 22.92 12.41
CA HIS A 576 -7.25 21.63 13.10
C HIS A 576 -5.93 20.83 13.13
N GLN A 577 -5.11 20.90 12.07
CA GLN A 577 -3.76 20.31 12.09
C GLN A 577 -2.84 21.02 13.10
N HIS A 578 -2.98 22.33 13.24
CA HIS A 578 -2.23 23.08 14.25
C HIS A 578 -2.67 22.76 15.68
N GLU A 579 -3.99 22.59 15.90
CA GLU A 579 -4.56 22.17 17.19
C GLU A 579 -4.03 20.77 17.57
N LYS A 580 -4.10 19.79 16.67
CA LYS A 580 -3.56 18.44 16.92
C LYS A 580 -2.06 18.43 17.21
N ARG A 581 -1.28 19.28 16.52
CA ARG A 581 0.15 19.40 16.81
C ARG A 581 0.40 19.99 18.19
N LEU A 582 -0.46 20.90 18.63
CA LEU A 582 -0.40 21.49 19.98
C LEU A 582 -0.79 20.47 21.05
N GLU A 583 -1.86 19.70 20.83
CA GLU A 583 -2.27 18.61 21.73
C GLU A 583 -1.19 17.54 21.86
N ALA A 584 -0.68 17.01 20.75
CA ALA A 584 0.41 16.02 20.75
C ALA A 584 1.71 16.57 21.38
N SER A 585 1.97 17.87 21.25
CA SER A 585 3.10 18.52 21.94
C SER A 585 2.83 18.69 23.43
N GLY A 586 1.58 18.88 23.84
CA GLY A 586 1.14 18.92 25.24
C GLY A 586 1.32 17.55 25.90
N GLU A 587 0.80 16.50 25.30
CA GLU A 587 0.91 15.12 25.80
C GLU A 587 2.37 14.68 25.96
N ARG A 588 3.24 15.03 24.99
CA ARG A 588 4.68 14.74 25.09
C ARG A 588 5.35 15.49 26.24
N LEU A 589 4.93 16.74 26.50
CA LEU A 589 5.44 17.55 27.61
C LEU A 589 4.99 16.96 28.96
N ASP A 590 3.75 16.52 29.05
CA ASP A 590 3.22 15.91 30.26
C ASP A 590 3.90 14.55 30.54
N ALA A 591 4.10 13.72 29.52
CA ALA A 591 4.84 12.46 29.64
C ALA A 591 6.29 12.67 30.10
N THR A 592 6.99 13.69 29.53
CA THR A 592 8.35 14.03 29.98
C THR A 592 8.40 14.59 31.41
N LEU A 593 7.39 15.33 31.83
CA LEU A 593 7.28 15.79 33.22
C LEU A 593 7.09 14.63 34.19
N GLU A 594 6.23 13.67 33.86
CA GLU A 594 6.03 12.46 34.67
C GLU A 594 7.31 11.62 34.77
N GLU A 595 8.05 11.49 33.66
CA GLU A 595 9.33 10.76 33.63
C GLU A 595 10.37 11.43 34.52
N ILE A 596 10.51 12.75 34.43
CA ILE A 596 11.42 13.55 35.30
C ILE A 596 11.01 13.42 36.77
N GLU A 597 9.71 13.41 37.09
CA GLU A 597 9.28 13.21 38.46
C GLU A 597 9.59 11.81 38.99
N ARG A 598 9.44 10.77 38.15
CA ARG A 598 9.82 9.38 38.49
C ARG A 598 11.33 9.26 38.74
N GLU A 599 12.12 9.82 37.85
CA GLU A 599 13.59 9.85 38.02
C GLU A 599 14.01 10.61 39.30
N ARG A 600 13.39 11.75 39.57
CA ARG A 600 13.61 12.48 40.80
C ARG A 600 13.34 11.67 42.07
N ARG A 601 12.20 10.96 42.10
CA ARG A 601 11.83 10.06 43.20
C ARG A 601 12.83 8.90 43.36
N ALA A 602 13.28 8.32 42.23
CA ALA A 602 14.26 7.25 42.23
C ALA A 602 15.65 7.73 42.74
N ILE A 603 16.08 8.92 42.37
CA ILE A 603 17.33 9.52 42.82
C ILE A 603 17.28 9.81 44.34
N LEU A 604 16.17 10.41 44.82
CA LEU A 604 15.99 10.69 46.24
C LEU A 604 15.98 9.40 47.08
N LYS A 605 15.33 8.33 46.58
CA LYS A 605 15.31 7.02 47.25
C LYS A 605 16.70 6.38 47.30
N ARG A 606 17.48 6.47 46.22
CA ARG A 606 18.87 5.98 46.20
C ARG A 606 19.77 6.79 47.17
N ALA A 607 19.63 8.12 47.21
CA ALA A 607 20.38 8.95 48.12
C ALA A 607 20.03 8.65 49.59
N GLN A 608 18.75 8.41 49.90
CA GLN A 608 18.36 7.93 51.24
C GLN A 608 18.97 6.59 51.61
N GLN A 609 18.94 5.61 50.69
CA GLN A 609 19.54 4.31 50.93
C GLN A 609 21.05 4.39 51.13
N GLN A 610 21.75 5.20 50.33
CA GLN A 610 23.17 5.43 50.49
C GLN A 610 23.51 6.12 51.81
N ALA A 611 22.69 7.09 52.23
CA ALA A 611 22.87 7.75 53.54
C ALA A 611 22.62 6.76 54.72
N GLU A 612 21.64 5.89 54.63
CA GLU A 612 21.41 4.84 55.64
C GLU A 612 22.56 3.82 55.69
N GLU A 613 23.11 3.40 54.53
CA GLU A 613 24.25 2.51 54.48
C GLU A 613 25.49 3.14 55.08
N LEU A 614 25.78 4.40 54.76
CA LEU A 614 26.91 5.18 55.34
C LEU A 614 26.75 5.35 56.83
N LEU A 615 25.54 5.59 57.34
CA LEU A 615 25.27 5.66 58.80
C LEU A 615 25.46 4.32 59.48
N LYS A 616 25.03 3.21 58.85
CA LYS A 616 25.27 1.86 59.35
C LYS A 616 26.76 1.51 59.39
N GLU A 617 27.48 1.84 58.34
CA GLU A 617 28.93 1.62 58.28
C GLU A 617 29.71 2.47 59.28
N ALA A 618 29.30 3.74 59.43
CA ALA A 618 29.87 4.63 60.47
C ALA A 618 29.59 4.11 61.87
N ASN A 619 28.37 3.69 62.20
CA ASN A 619 28.02 3.10 63.49
C ASN A 619 28.78 1.83 63.74
N ARG A 620 28.94 0.93 62.74
CA ARG A 620 29.72 -0.29 62.83
C ARG A 620 31.22 0.01 63.12
N LYS A 621 31.79 0.99 62.44
CA LYS A 621 33.16 1.45 62.69
C LYS A 621 33.32 2.04 64.11
N ILE A 622 32.38 2.82 64.57
CA ILE A 622 32.35 3.40 65.92
C ILE A 622 32.25 2.28 66.94
N GLU A 623 31.36 1.32 66.78
CA GLU A 623 31.25 0.16 67.71
C GLU A 623 32.54 -0.71 67.73
N ASN A 624 33.11 -1.00 66.59
CA ASN A 624 34.40 -1.69 66.51
C ASN A 624 35.51 -0.86 67.20
N THR A 625 35.61 0.41 66.99
CA THR A 625 36.57 1.30 67.59
C THR A 625 36.41 1.33 69.14
N ILE A 626 35.15 1.39 69.61
CA ILE A 626 34.84 1.35 71.06
C ILE A 626 35.24 -0.02 71.65
N ARG A 627 35.04 -1.12 70.87
CA ARG A 627 35.46 -2.49 71.27
C ARG A 627 36.98 -2.61 71.36
N GLU A 628 37.70 -2.14 70.33
CA GLU A 628 39.15 -2.12 70.26
C GLU A 628 39.76 -1.25 71.41
N ILE A 629 39.17 -0.08 71.71
CA ILE A 629 39.59 0.77 72.87
C ILE A 629 39.29 0.08 74.19
N ARG A 630 38.22 -0.74 74.30
CA ARG A 630 37.96 -1.54 75.52
C ARG A 630 38.86 -2.74 75.67
N GLU A 631 39.27 -3.35 74.58
CA GLU A 631 40.19 -4.49 74.55
C GLU A 631 41.65 -4.08 74.75
N ALA A 632 42.01 -2.87 74.30
CA ALA A 632 43.34 -2.27 74.43
C ALA A 632 43.54 -1.53 75.78
N GLN A 633 43.36 -2.19 76.95
CA GLN A 633 43.59 -1.63 78.25
C GLN A 633 45.09 -1.50 78.59
N ALA A 634 45.95 -0.93 77.79
CA ALA A 634 47.34 -0.60 78.29
C ALA A 634 48.28 0.24 77.40
N GLU A 635 47.91 0.68 76.14
CA GLU A 635 48.94 1.48 75.43
C GLU A 635 48.38 2.76 74.83
N LYS A 636 48.90 3.89 75.28
CA LYS A 636 48.60 5.28 74.84
C LYS A 636 48.84 5.49 73.31
N GLU A 637 49.71 4.73 72.70
CA GLU A 637 50.08 4.92 71.30
C GLU A 637 49.06 4.31 70.37
N GLN A 638 48.45 3.13 70.68
CA GLN A 638 47.44 2.51 69.91
C GLN A 638 46.12 3.34 69.90
N THR A 639 45.79 3.90 71.04
CA THR A 639 44.57 4.76 71.12
C THR A 639 44.73 6.05 70.28
N ARG A 640 45.92 6.50 70.02
CA ARG A 640 46.22 7.66 69.18
C ARG A 640 46.08 7.34 67.70
N LEU A 641 46.61 6.21 67.26
CA LEU A 641 46.49 5.70 65.88
C LEU A 641 45.00 5.45 65.48
N ILE A 642 44.22 4.81 66.35
CA ILE A 642 42.80 4.54 66.10
C ILE A 642 41.97 5.86 66.02
N ARG A 643 42.34 6.89 66.79
CA ARG A 643 41.71 8.22 66.62
C ARG A 643 42.12 8.92 65.34
N GLU A 644 43.32 8.77 64.86
CA GLU A 644 43.79 9.36 63.60
C GLU A 644 43.10 8.70 62.41
N GLU A 645 42.89 7.32 62.44
CA GLU A 645 42.11 6.61 61.39
C GLU A 645 40.62 7.03 61.36
N LEU A 646 40.00 7.26 62.52
CA LEU A 646 38.64 7.72 62.63
C LEU A 646 38.51 9.15 62.15
N GLN A 647 39.50 9.96 62.32
CA GLN A 647 39.55 11.36 61.85
C GLN A 647 39.75 11.41 60.32
N GLN A 648 40.61 10.53 59.77
CA GLN A 648 40.77 10.39 58.29
C GLN A 648 39.51 9.86 57.61
N PHE A 649 38.78 8.90 58.20
CA PHE A 649 37.51 8.43 57.68
C PHE A 649 36.43 9.53 57.71
N ARG A 650 36.39 10.35 58.73
CA ARG A 650 35.48 11.50 58.83
C ARG A 650 35.77 12.59 57.80
N GLU A 651 37.05 12.81 57.46
CA GLU A 651 37.49 13.71 56.42
C GLU A 651 37.20 13.15 55.01
N GLN A 652 37.32 11.83 54.81
CA GLN A 652 36.92 11.18 53.55
C GLN A 652 35.40 11.25 53.29
N VAL A 653 34.55 10.99 54.28
CA VAL A 653 33.08 11.12 54.18
C VAL A 653 32.68 12.57 53.92
N ALA A 654 33.38 13.54 54.49
CA ALA A 654 33.12 14.97 54.22
C ALA A 654 33.59 15.44 52.83
N GLN A 655 34.57 14.75 52.23
CA GLN A 655 35.02 15.06 50.84
C GLN A 655 34.16 14.38 49.77
N ASP A 656 33.54 13.26 50.03
CA ASP A 656 32.59 12.59 49.10
C ASP A 656 31.25 13.34 49.03
N ASP A 657 30.81 13.98 50.11
CA ASP A 657 29.57 14.80 50.14
C ASP A 657 29.65 16.03 49.24
N THR A 658 30.85 16.48 48.82
CA THR A 658 31.00 17.65 47.94
C THR A 658 31.08 17.33 46.43
N ARG A 659 31.12 16.05 46.01
CA ARG A 659 31.28 15.68 44.59
C ARG A 659 30.00 15.19 43.86
N GLY A 660 28.89 15.07 44.52
CA GLY A 660 27.70 14.42 43.93
C GLY A 660 26.38 15.16 43.98
N LEU A 661 26.23 16.29 44.63
CA LEU A 661 24.95 17.00 44.76
C LEU A 661 25.06 18.42 44.18
N MET A 662 24.40 18.61 43.02
CA MET A 662 24.03 19.97 42.59
C MET A 662 23.23 20.60 43.72
N SER A 663 23.70 21.73 44.26
CA SER A 663 23.04 22.42 45.37
C SER A 663 21.58 22.76 44.98
N GLU A 664 20.66 22.69 45.95
CA GLU A 664 19.25 23.15 45.76
C GLU A 664 19.19 24.55 45.15
N GLU A 665 20.21 25.38 45.39
CA GLU A 665 20.32 26.73 44.82
C GLU A 665 20.58 26.71 43.31
N ASP A 666 21.37 25.78 42.78
CA ASP A 666 21.64 25.66 41.33
C ASP A 666 20.47 25.10 40.58
N PHE A 667 19.68 24.18 41.20
CA PHE A 667 18.42 23.69 40.68
C PHE A 667 17.34 24.76 40.70
N ALA A 668 17.24 25.50 41.80
CA ALA A 668 16.32 26.62 41.91
C ALA A 668 16.66 27.77 40.94
N LYS A 669 17.93 28.03 40.66
CA LYS A 669 18.41 28.99 39.62
C LYS A 669 18.02 28.51 38.21
N LYS A 670 18.18 27.24 37.90
CA LYS A 670 17.76 26.68 36.59
C LYS A 670 16.22 26.71 36.43
N LEU A 671 15.48 26.40 37.48
CA LEU A 671 14.01 26.46 37.45
C LEU A 671 13.52 27.92 37.25
N ARG A 672 14.09 28.88 37.98
CA ARG A 672 13.80 30.32 37.79
C ARG A 672 14.16 30.81 36.39
N GLN A 673 15.27 30.38 35.81
CA GLN A 673 15.63 30.72 34.43
C GLN A 673 14.68 30.11 33.39
N MET A 674 14.14 28.91 33.64
CA MET A 674 13.11 28.32 32.78
C MET A 674 11.75 29.03 32.95
N GLU A 675 11.35 29.40 34.15
CA GLU A 675 10.15 30.18 34.41
C GLU A 675 10.22 31.59 33.81
N GLU A 676 11.36 32.26 33.95
CA GLU A 676 11.58 33.56 33.31
C GLU A 676 11.59 33.47 31.76
N ARG A 677 12.13 32.40 31.18
CA ARG A 677 12.02 32.15 29.74
C ARG A 677 10.58 31.88 29.30
N LYS A 678 9.79 31.15 30.11
CA LYS A 678 8.33 30.95 29.88
C LYS A 678 7.58 32.27 29.98
N ALA A 679 7.81 33.04 31.03
CA ALA A 679 7.16 34.33 31.24
C ALA A 679 7.53 35.38 30.16
N ARG A 680 8.80 35.38 29.65
CA ARG A 680 9.19 36.21 28.50
C ARG A 680 8.54 35.75 27.18
N LYS A 681 8.32 34.43 27.00
CA LYS A 681 7.63 33.91 25.83
C LYS A 681 6.12 34.21 25.86
N GLU A 682 5.50 34.14 27.02
CA GLU A 682 4.09 34.54 27.23
C GLU A 682 3.88 36.06 27.10
N LYS A 683 4.77 36.88 27.67
CA LYS A 683 4.73 38.34 27.47
C LYS A 683 4.89 38.72 26.01
N ARG A 684 5.79 38.09 25.26
CA ARG A 684 5.90 38.27 23.80
C ARG A 684 4.67 37.82 23.04
N LYS A 685 3.98 36.78 23.50
CA LYS A 685 2.73 36.29 22.88
C LYS A 685 1.58 37.25 23.16
N THR A 686 1.44 37.73 24.39
CA THR A 686 0.42 38.73 24.78
C THR A 686 0.67 40.11 24.18
N GLU A 687 1.95 40.53 23.99
CA GLU A 687 2.29 41.76 23.27
C GLU A 687 2.00 41.64 21.77
N LYS A 688 2.24 40.44 21.18
CA LYS A 688 1.87 40.19 19.77
C LYS A 688 0.35 40.23 19.57
N THR A 689 -0.43 39.62 20.47
CA THR A 689 -1.91 39.61 20.41
C THR A 689 -2.49 41.01 20.71
N LYS A 690 -1.86 41.79 21.63
CA LYS A 690 -2.24 43.17 21.86
C LYS A 690 -1.87 44.10 20.69
N ASN A 691 -0.75 43.86 20.03
CA ASN A 691 -0.40 44.63 18.82
C ASN A 691 -1.29 44.25 17.62
N GLU A 692 -1.70 43.00 17.49
CA GLU A 692 -2.66 42.56 16.44
C GLU A 692 -4.07 43.10 16.71
N GLN A 693 -4.52 43.18 17.99
CA GLN A 693 -5.77 43.83 18.36
C GLN A 693 -5.72 45.37 18.26
N ALA A 694 -4.59 45.97 18.60
CA ALA A 694 -4.39 47.41 18.42
C ALA A 694 -4.31 47.79 16.93
N THR A 695 -3.76 46.90 16.07
CA THR A 695 -3.75 47.15 14.60
C THR A 695 -5.12 46.96 14.01
N ALA A 696 -5.91 45.98 14.47
CA ALA A 696 -7.30 45.79 14.05
C ALA A 696 -8.22 46.93 14.50
N THR A 697 -7.99 47.51 15.70
CA THR A 697 -8.75 48.66 16.22
C THR A 697 -8.33 49.96 15.55
N LYS A 698 -7.07 50.10 15.14
CA LYS A 698 -6.59 51.25 14.34
C LYS A 698 -7.07 51.19 12.88
N LEU A 699 -7.19 49.99 12.31
CA LEU A 699 -7.81 49.80 10.96
C LEU A 699 -9.28 50.10 10.96
N ASN A 700 -10.04 49.75 12.01
CA ASN A 700 -11.44 50.13 12.15
C ASN A 700 -11.68 51.59 12.52
N ALA A 701 -10.75 52.29 13.16
CA ALA A 701 -10.82 53.71 13.40
C ALA A 701 -10.42 54.55 12.16
N ALA A 702 -9.46 54.04 11.34
CA ALA A 702 -9.07 54.65 10.08
C ALA A 702 -10.18 54.53 9.01
N ALA A 703 -11.00 53.46 9.04
CA ALA A 703 -12.14 53.30 8.14
C ALA A 703 -13.32 54.26 8.45
N LYS A 704 -13.39 54.85 9.66
CA LYS A 704 -14.37 55.85 10.07
C LYS A 704 -13.95 57.32 9.88
N ALA A 705 -12.67 57.57 9.57
CA ALA A 705 -12.09 58.90 9.42
C ALA A 705 -11.86 59.33 7.94
N ALA A 706 -12.19 58.49 6.98
CA ALA A 706 -11.91 58.74 5.56
C ALA A 706 -13.12 59.34 4.79
N ASP A 707 -13.94 60.13 5.43
CA ASP A 707 -14.97 60.93 4.74
C ASP A 707 -14.55 62.42 4.75
N ASN A 708 -13.39 62.71 4.11
CA ASN A 708 -12.98 64.07 3.90
C ASN A 708 -12.60 64.29 2.42
N LYS A 709 -13.54 64.85 1.68
CA LYS A 709 -13.44 65.26 0.27
C LYS A 709 -12.41 66.40 0.11
N GLY A 710 -11.19 66.08 -0.27
CA GLY A 710 -10.21 67.00 -0.84
C GLY A 710 -10.31 66.97 -2.38
N SER A 711 -10.38 68.17 -3.05
CA SER A 711 -10.35 68.30 -4.50
C SER A 711 -9.09 67.64 -5.10
N ILE A 712 -9.27 66.93 -6.24
CA ILE A 712 -8.19 66.31 -7.02
C ILE A 712 -7.60 67.41 -7.91
N GLU A 713 -6.30 67.67 -7.82
CA GLU A 713 -5.58 68.71 -8.62
C GLU A 713 -4.48 68.04 -9.48
N ALA A 714 -3.96 68.75 -10.48
CA ALA A 714 -2.85 68.28 -11.29
C ALA A 714 -1.63 68.07 -10.39
N GLY A 715 -0.98 66.89 -10.49
CA GLY A 715 0.08 66.43 -9.63
C GLY A 715 -0.39 65.53 -8.47
N SER A 716 -1.69 65.35 -8.26
CA SER A 716 -2.20 64.46 -7.18
C SER A 716 -2.02 62.99 -7.59
N THR A 717 -1.60 62.20 -6.60
CA THR A 717 -1.56 60.74 -6.76
C THR A 717 -2.98 60.16 -6.56
N VAL A 718 -3.45 59.43 -7.54
CA VAL A 718 -4.85 58.95 -7.59
C VAL A 718 -4.87 57.46 -7.94
N ARG A 719 -5.92 56.77 -7.51
CA ARG A 719 -6.27 55.43 -7.99
C ARG A 719 -7.66 55.42 -8.60
N MET A 720 -7.89 54.54 -9.53
CA MET A 720 -9.19 54.34 -10.14
C MET A 720 -10.09 53.49 -9.23
N LYS A 721 -11.35 53.92 -9.02
CA LYS A 721 -12.31 53.18 -8.20
C LYS A 721 -12.48 51.76 -8.75
N GLY A 722 -12.18 50.76 -7.91
CA GLY A 722 -12.25 49.35 -8.28
C GLY A 722 -10.97 48.72 -8.85
N LEU A 723 -9.86 49.48 -8.98
CA LEU A 723 -8.55 48.98 -9.40
C LEU A 723 -7.49 49.43 -8.42
N ASN A 724 -6.52 48.55 -8.10
CA ASN A 724 -5.44 48.83 -7.15
C ASN A 724 -4.22 49.54 -7.76
N THR A 725 -4.34 49.99 -9.01
CA THR A 725 -3.23 50.67 -9.72
C THR A 725 -3.21 52.16 -9.39
N ILE A 726 -2.07 52.66 -8.95
CA ILE A 726 -1.84 54.05 -8.55
C ILE A 726 -1.26 54.77 -9.76
N GLY A 727 -1.78 55.98 -10.07
CA GLY A 727 -1.29 56.85 -11.12
C GLY A 727 -1.19 58.32 -10.67
N THR A 728 -0.50 59.16 -11.43
CA THR A 728 -0.34 60.59 -11.16
C THR A 728 -1.18 61.38 -12.18
N VAL A 729 -1.96 62.38 -11.71
CA VAL A 729 -2.76 63.26 -12.56
C VAL A 729 -1.82 64.28 -13.26
N GLU A 730 -1.72 64.17 -14.59
CA GLU A 730 -0.91 65.06 -15.43
C GLU A 730 -1.63 66.38 -15.73
N SER A 731 -2.92 66.35 -16.03
CA SER A 731 -3.73 67.55 -16.31
C SER A 731 -5.22 67.26 -16.12
N ILE A 732 -5.99 68.26 -15.75
CA ILE A 732 -7.45 68.22 -15.64
C ILE A 732 -8.07 69.21 -16.60
N LYS A 733 -8.98 68.79 -17.47
CA LYS A 733 -9.75 69.61 -18.35
C LYS A 733 -11.26 69.35 -18.15
N GLY A 734 -11.90 70.22 -17.36
CA GLY A 734 -13.32 70.10 -17.04
C GLY A 734 -13.60 68.86 -16.20
N LYS A 735 -14.42 67.90 -16.60
CA LYS A 735 -14.80 66.68 -15.92
C LYS A 735 -13.89 65.47 -16.22
N GLN A 736 -12.82 65.66 -17.01
CA GLN A 736 -11.88 64.59 -17.37
C GLN A 736 -10.48 64.99 -16.90
N ALA A 737 -9.80 63.98 -16.32
CA ALA A 737 -8.40 64.04 -15.92
C ALA A 737 -7.55 63.11 -16.78
N THR A 738 -6.38 63.53 -17.20
CA THR A 738 -5.36 62.66 -17.81
C THR A 738 -4.48 62.15 -16.69
N VAL A 739 -4.47 60.84 -16.50
CA VAL A 739 -3.71 60.15 -15.45
C VAL A 739 -2.70 59.22 -16.08
N VAL A 740 -1.49 59.22 -15.56
CA VAL A 740 -0.40 58.36 -15.98
C VAL A 740 -0.27 57.21 -14.97
N PHE A 741 -0.52 56.01 -15.45
CA PHE A 741 -0.35 54.75 -14.69
C PHE A 741 0.88 54.03 -15.24
N GLY A 742 2.03 54.13 -14.55
CA GLY A 742 3.31 53.66 -15.08
C GLY A 742 3.63 54.37 -16.40
N ASP A 743 3.79 53.61 -17.51
CA ASP A 743 4.09 54.17 -18.85
C ASP A 743 2.86 54.45 -19.73
N VAL A 744 1.64 54.25 -19.19
CA VAL A 744 0.39 54.39 -19.95
C VAL A 744 -0.36 55.64 -19.53
N ARG A 745 -0.63 56.52 -20.51
CA ARG A 745 -1.46 57.73 -20.35
C ARG A 745 -2.91 57.44 -20.67
N THR A 746 -3.80 57.63 -19.70
CA THR A 746 -5.26 57.35 -19.87
C THR A 746 -6.11 58.55 -19.47
N LYS A 747 -7.15 58.87 -20.23
CA LYS A 747 -8.15 59.90 -19.89
C LYS A 747 -9.29 59.25 -19.10
N VAL A 748 -9.49 59.68 -17.85
CA VAL A 748 -10.48 59.12 -16.92
C VAL A 748 -11.36 60.25 -16.36
N LYS A 749 -12.66 59.98 -16.11
CA LYS A 749 -13.53 60.96 -15.46
C LYS A 749 -13.08 61.13 -13.98
N VAL A 750 -13.03 62.40 -13.52
CA VAL A 750 -12.62 62.76 -12.16
C VAL A 750 -13.45 62.03 -11.08
N GLU A 751 -14.72 61.75 -11.36
CA GLU A 751 -15.65 60.99 -10.47
C GLU A 751 -15.22 59.54 -10.25
N GLN A 752 -14.37 58.98 -11.12
CA GLN A 752 -13.88 57.60 -11.04
C GLN A 752 -12.50 57.50 -10.39
N LEU A 753 -11.96 58.65 -9.92
CA LEU A 753 -10.65 58.72 -9.28
C LEU A 753 -10.80 58.96 -7.77
N GLU A 754 -9.95 58.33 -7.00
CA GLU A 754 -9.78 58.53 -5.53
C GLU A 754 -8.36 58.91 -5.24
N ARG A 755 -8.13 59.88 -4.31
CA ARG A 755 -6.78 60.30 -3.90
C ARG A 755 -6.09 59.18 -3.12
N ALA A 756 -4.89 58.81 -3.55
CA ALA A 756 -4.02 57.86 -2.84
C ALA A 756 -2.93 58.62 -2.11
N GLU A 757 -2.91 58.54 -0.79
CA GLU A 757 -1.80 59.09 0.00
C GLU A 757 -0.53 58.28 -0.17
N GLN A 758 0.60 58.94 -0.40
CA GLN A 758 1.92 58.33 -0.39
C GLN A 758 2.27 57.87 1.03
N MET A 759 2.20 56.56 1.29
CA MET A 759 2.94 56.00 2.42
C MET A 759 4.42 56.02 2.09
N ARG A 760 5.16 56.77 2.91
CA ARG A 760 6.63 56.88 2.83
C ARG A 760 7.24 55.48 2.91
N ASN A 761 8.17 55.22 2.01
CA ASN A 761 9.00 54.01 1.83
C ASN A 761 9.91 53.71 3.03
N GLU A 762 9.40 53.24 4.18
CA GLU A 762 10.23 52.63 5.26
C GLU A 762 9.88 51.16 5.49
N ALA A 763 8.81 50.61 4.87
CA ALA A 763 8.46 49.20 4.96
C ALA A 763 8.94 48.37 3.74
N ALA A 764 9.44 49.03 2.68
CA ALA A 764 9.84 48.32 1.46
C ALA A 764 11.21 47.64 1.54
N THR A 765 12.13 48.08 2.42
CA THR A 765 13.44 47.51 2.56
C THR A 765 13.47 46.18 3.31
N ASN A 766 12.53 45.96 4.25
CA ASN A 766 12.47 44.70 5.03
C ASN A 766 11.75 43.54 4.34
N ILE A 767 10.98 43.81 3.27
CA ILE A 767 10.28 42.78 2.48
C ILE A 767 11.14 42.34 1.29
N ALA A 768 11.89 43.26 0.70
CA ALA A 768 12.82 43.00 -0.38
C ALA A 768 13.96 42.06 0.05
N ASP A 769 14.52 42.25 1.28
CA ASP A 769 15.56 41.38 1.83
C ASP A 769 15.06 39.94 2.15
N LYS A 770 13.81 39.81 2.61
CA LYS A 770 13.23 38.47 2.83
C LYS A 770 12.94 37.72 1.53
N HIS A 771 12.46 38.41 0.50
CA HIS A 771 12.25 37.81 -0.82
C HIS A 771 13.55 37.55 -1.57
N ALA A 772 14.59 38.39 -1.37
CA ALA A 772 15.91 38.16 -1.92
C ALA A 772 16.60 36.93 -1.25
N HIS A 773 16.43 36.71 0.06
CA HIS A 773 16.92 35.50 0.74
C HIS A 773 16.19 34.23 0.31
N LEU A 774 14.86 34.28 0.09
CA LEU A 774 14.10 33.13 -0.42
C LEU A 774 14.44 32.83 -1.89
N ALA A 775 14.59 33.85 -2.72
CA ALA A 775 15.00 33.73 -4.12
C ALA A 775 16.43 33.21 -4.26
N ILE A 776 17.34 33.59 -3.36
CA ILE A 776 18.72 33.09 -3.33
C ILE A 776 18.76 31.64 -2.85
N GLN A 777 17.90 31.21 -1.90
CA GLN A 777 17.81 29.80 -1.49
C GLN A 777 17.18 28.91 -2.56
N THR A 778 16.10 29.36 -3.21
CA THR A 778 15.49 28.62 -4.36
C THR A 778 16.42 28.56 -5.56
N SER A 779 17.14 29.64 -5.87
CA SER A 779 18.13 29.61 -6.97
C SER A 779 19.36 28.77 -6.67
N ARG A 780 19.77 28.62 -5.39
CA ARG A 780 20.84 27.68 -4.99
C ARG A 780 20.38 26.22 -5.07
N MET A 781 19.16 25.89 -4.62
CA MET A 781 18.61 24.55 -4.78
C MET A 781 18.43 24.15 -6.25
N THR A 782 17.96 25.09 -7.10
CA THR A 782 17.82 24.84 -8.55
C THR A 782 19.18 24.70 -9.24
N ARG A 783 20.21 25.46 -8.83
CA ARG A 783 21.58 25.31 -9.36
C ARG A 783 22.22 23.98 -8.95
N SER A 784 22.08 23.54 -7.70
CA SER A 784 22.63 22.24 -7.28
C SER A 784 21.92 21.08 -8.01
N THR A 785 20.63 21.16 -8.23
CA THR A 785 19.85 20.15 -8.98
C THR A 785 20.20 20.15 -10.47
N ILE A 786 20.54 21.29 -11.05
CA ILE A 786 21.01 21.41 -12.43
C ILE A 786 22.46 20.91 -12.57
N GLU A 787 23.33 21.19 -11.59
CA GLU A 787 24.70 20.68 -11.60
C GLU A 787 24.77 19.17 -11.38
N ASP A 788 23.94 18.57 -10.51
CA ASP A 788 23.82 17.12 -10.33
C ASP A 788 23.26 16.43 -11.57
N ARG A 789 22.28 17.05 -12.25
CA ARG A 789 21.76 16.53 -13.54
C ARG A 789 22.77 16.68 -14.66
N LYS A 790 23.58 17.75 -14.68
CA LYS A 790 24.64 17.96 -15.67
C LYS A 790 25.73 16.89 -15.59
N GLN A 791 26.07 16.44 -14.38
CA GLN A 791 27.06 15.37 -14.18
C GLN A 791 26.55 13.99 -14.61
N ASN A 792 25.25 13.76 -14.61
CA ASN A 792 24.61 12.46 -14.95
C ASN A 792 23.97 12.42 -16.33
N PHE A 793 24.03 13.50 -17.12
CA PHE A 793 23.43 13.53 -18.46
C PHE A 793 24.32 12.79 -19.46
N HIS A 794 23.77 11.77 -20.11
CA HIS A 794 24.46 11.04 -21.19
C HIS A 794 24.17 11.68 -22.55
N GLN A 795 25.21 11.98 -23.31
CA GLN A 795 25.08 12.61 -24.62
C GLN A 795 24.53 11.67 -25.71
N ASP A 796 24.38 10.38 -25.40
CA ASP A 796 23.91 9.35 -26.31
C ASP A 796 22.54 8.83 -25.81
N LEU A 797 21.53 8.84 -26.67
CA LEU A 797 20.23 8.25 -26.47
C LEU A 797 20.04 7.05 -27.41
N ASP A 798 19.68 5.89 -26.85
CA ASP A 798 19.39 4.67 -27.61
C ASP A 798 17.88 4.43 -27.71
N VAL A 799 17.31 4.55 -28.92
CA VAL A 799 15.89 4.33 -29.21
C VAL A 799 15.66 3.12 -30.12
N ARG A 800 16.64 2.24 -30.25
CA ARG A 800 16.53 1.04 -31.07
C ARG A 800 15.50 0.08 -30.46
N GLY A 801 14.59 -0.42 -31.29
CA GLY A 801 13.54 -1.36 -30.89
C GLY A 801 12.28 -0.70 -30.30
N MET A 802 12.26 0.61 -30.12
CA MET A 802 11.05 1.36 -29.72
C MET A 802 10.07 1.52 -30.89
N ARG A 803 8.79 1.69 -30.57
CA ARG A 803 7.75 2.07 -31.57
C ARG A 803 7.96 3.52 -31.99
N GLY A 804 7.51 3.87 -33.20
CA GLY A 804 7.74 5.19 -33.77
C GLY A 804 7.32 6.35 -32.89
N ASP A 805 6.11 6.28 -32.33
CA ASP A 805 5.56 7.32 -31.46
C ASP A 805 6.33 7.43 -30.12
N GLU A 806 6.66 6.29 -29.53
CA GLU A 806 7.41 6.19 -28.28
C GLU A 806 8.86 6.70 -28.43
N ALA A 807 9.45 6.42 -29.57
CA ALA A 807 10.79 6.91 -29.90
C ALA A 807 10.83 8.43 -30.08
N VAL A 808 9.82 9.02 -30.73
CA VAL A 808 9.71 10.48 -30.92
C VAL A 808 9.48 11.18 -29.58
N ASP A 809 8.61 10.66 -28.70
CA ASP A 809 8.39 11.21 -27.36
C ASP A 809 9.66 11.16 -26.49
N THR A 810 10.39 10.05 -26.54
CA THR A 810 11.65 9.89 -25.80
C THR A 810 12.72 10.88 -26.32
N VAL A 811 12.81 11.06 -27.63
CA VAL A 811 13.71 12.05 -28.26
C VAL A 811 13.31 13.47 -27.89
N MET A 812 12.01 13.78 -27.82
CA MET A 812 11.51 15.10 -27.43
C MET A 812 12.02 15.47 -26.05
N HIS A 813 11.80 14.62 -25.04
CA HIS A 813 12.26 14.86 -23.68
C HIS A 813 13.78 14.98 -23.58
N PHE A 814 14.50 14.14 -24.32
CA PHE A 814 15.96 14.17 -24.33
C PHE A 814 16.54 15.45 -24.93
N ILE A 815 15.96 15.97 -26.03
CA ILE A 815 16.37 17.23 -26.65
C ILE A 815 16.05 18.42 -25.75
N ASP A 816 14.87 18.43 -25.10
CA ASP A 816 14.51 19.46 -24.13
C ASP A 816 15.48 19.51 -22.95
N ASP A 817 15.83 18.35 -22.38
CA ASP A 817 16.84 18.24 -21.33
C ASP A 817 18.23 18.70 -21.82
N ALA A 818 18.64 18.33 -23.04
CA ALA A 818 19.91 18.74 -23.61
C ALA A 818 20.01 20.26 -23.80
N ILE A 819 18.94 20.91 -24.29
CA ILE A 819 18.85 22.37 -24.44
C ILE A 819 18.90 23.05 -23.06
N LEU A 820 18.13 22.55 -22.09
CA LEU A 820 18.08 23.10 -20.72
C LEU A 820 19.44 23.02 -20.01
N MET A 821 20.26 22.02 -20.36
CA MET A 821 21.60 21.82 -19.82
C MET A 821 22.70 22.53 -20.61
N GLY A 822 22.34 23.19 -21.72
CA GLY A 822 23.26 23.90 -22.59
C GLY A 822 24.28 22.99 -23.30
N MET A 823 23.82 21.80 -23.72
CA MET A 823 24.68 20.88 -24.49
C MET A 823 24.74 21.33 -25.94
N SER A 824 25.91 21.44 -26.49
CA SER A 824 26.13 21.85 -27.88
C SER A 824 25.95 20.72 -28.89
N ARG A 825 26.00 19.44 -28.44
CA ARG A 825 25.87 18.27 -29.32
C ARG A 825 25.41 17.04 -28.59
N VAL A 826 24.45 16.30 -29.19
CA VAL A 826 23.93 15.00 -28.69
C VAL A 826 23.82 13.99 -29.85
N ARG A 827 23.72 12.71 -29.54
CA ARG A 827 23.61 11.61 -30.50
C ARG A 827 22.39 10.73 -30.18
N ILE A 828 21.65 10.34 -31.22
CA ILE A 828 20.46 9.50 -31.12
C ILE A 828 20.70 8.23 -31.95
N LEU A 829 20.73 7.08 -31.30
CA LEU A 829 20.94 5.78 -31.89
C LEU A 829 19.59 5.14 -32.24
N HIS A 830 19.20 5.11 -33.49
CA HIS A 830 17.95 4.53 -33.99
C HIS A 830 18.15 3.27 -34.86
N GLY A 831 19.40 2.93 -35.19
CA GLY A 831 19.73 1.76 -36.00
C GLY A 831 19.52 1.97 -37.50
N THR A 832 19.97 0.98 -38.29
CA THR A 832 19.97 1.01 -39.78
C THR A 832 18.81 0.23 -40.40
N GLY A 833 17.79 -0.21 -39.63
CA GLY A 833 16.68 -1.04 -40.10
C GLY A 833 15.88 -0.44 -41.28
N SER A 834 14.55 -0.43 -41.20
CA SER A 834 13.67 0.10 -42.27
C SER A 834 13.80 1.61 -42.52
N GLY A 835 14.55 2.34 -41.67
CA GLY A 835 14.77 3.78 -41.78
C GLY A 835 13.61 4.64 -41.26
N ILE A 836 12.50 4.05 -40.85
CA ILE A 836 11.28 4.75 -40.35
C ILE A 836 11.59 5.62 -39.12
N LEU A 837 12.29 5.07 -38.12
CA LEU A 837 12.68 5.81 -36.92
C LEU A 837 13.56 7.03 -37.25
N ARG A 838 14.55 6.83 -38.11
CA ARG A 838 15.43 7.92 -38.61
C ARG A 838 14.62 9.04 -39.27
N GLN A 839 13.63 8.70 -40.08
CA GLN A 839 12.77 9.66 -40.75
C GLN A 839 11.89 10.43 -39.80
N LEU A 840 11.20 9.75 -38.87
CA LEU A 840 10.35 10.36 -37.86
C LEU A 840 11.14 11.29 -36.92
N ILE A 841 12.29 10.83 -36.43
CA ILE A 841 13.14 11.63 -35.54
C ILE A 841 13.65 12.88 -36.26
N ARG A 842 14.08 12.78 -37.51
CA ARG A 842 14.52 13.95 -38.30
C ARG A 842 13.38 14.92 -38.62
N GLN A 843 12.18 14.40 -38.87
CA GLN A 843 11.02 15.24 -39.10
C GLN A 843 10.70 16.06 -37.83
N TYR A 844 10.77 15.45 -36.66
CA TYR A 844 10.61 16.14 -35.38
C TYR A 844 11.74 17.17 -35.15
N LEU A 845 13.01 16.78 -35.25
CA LEU A 845 14.15 17.65 -35.02
C LEU A 845 14.14 18.93 -35.89
N ASN A 846 13.61 18.84 -37.11
CA ASN A 846 13.44 20.02 -37.98
C ASN A 846 12.38 21.00 -37.48
N THR A 847 11.53 20.63 -36.52
CA THR A 847 10.51 21.53 -35.93
C THR A 847 11.02 22.22 -34.65
N VAL A 848 12.16 21.80 -34.11
CA VAL A 848 12.72 22.35 -32.87
C VAL A 848 13.61 23.57 -33.19
N PRO A 849 13.29 24.79 -32.68
CA PRO A 849 13.99 26.03 -33.05
C PRO A 849 15.47 26.07 -32.59
N ASN A 850 15.83 25.36 -31.55
CA ASN A 850 17.21 25.29 -31.02
C ASN A 850 18.10 24.21 -31.66
N VAL A 851 17.60 23.47 -32.63
CA VAL A 851 18.40 22.51 -33.41
C VAL A 851 19.00 23.20 -34.63
N VAL A 852 20.30 23.39 -34.58
CA VAL A 852 21.07 24.03 -35.69
C VAL A 852 21.18 23.08 -36.86
N ARG A 853 21.47 21.82 -36.59
CA ARG A 853 21.71 20.81 -37.64
C ARG A 853 21.52 19.39 -37.12
N ALA A 854 20.90 18.52 -37.93
CA ALA A 854 20.77 17.07 -37.67
C ALA A 854 21.37 16.33 -38.89
N LYS A 855 22.40 15.51 -38.65
CA LYS A 855 23.14 14.78 -39.70
C LYS A 855 23.42 13.34 -39.26
N ASP A 856 23.77 12.48 -40.25
CA ASP A 856 24.25 11.12 -39.91
C ASP A 856 25.67 11.19 -39.31
N GLU A 857 25.96 10.26 -38.43
CA GLU A 857 27.28 10.08 -37.84
C GLU A 857 28.28 9.58 -38.92
N HIS A 858 29.57 9.75 -38.69
CA HIS A 858 30.61 9.23 -39.61
C HIS A 858 30.51 7.71 -39.71
N VAL A 859 30.77 7.19 -40.94
CA VAL A 859 30.62 5.75 -41.27
C VAL A 859 31.39 4.83 -40.30
N GLN A 860 32.54 5.29 -39.80
CA GLN A 860 33.39 4.54 -38.84
C GLN A 860 32.78 4.48 -37.42
N PHE A 861 31.81 5.37 -37.08
CA PHE A 861 31.20 5.49 -35.74
C PHE A 861 29.72 5.13 -35.71
N GLY A 862 29.18 4.46 -36.73
CA GLY A 862 27.82 4.00 -36.83
C GLY A 862 26.98 4.52 -37.97
N GLY A 863 27.51 5.46 -38.77
CA GLY A 863 26.93 5.94 -40.03
C GLY A 863 25.45 6.33 -39.94
N ALA A 864 24.66 5.85 -40.92
CA ALA A 864 23.23 6.13 -41.03
C ALA A 864 22.32 5.55 -39.92
N GLY A 865 22.90 4.80 -38.95
CA GLY A 865 22.19 4.27 -37.79
C GLY A 865 22.13 5.23 -36.60
N ILE A 866 22.87 6.36 -36.66
CA ILE A 866 22.99 7.36 -35.61
C ILE A 866 22.72 8.75 -36.19
N THR A 867 21.87 9.54 -35.60
CA THR A 867 21.66 10.95 -35.91
C THR A 867 22.37 11.82 -34.88
N VAL A 868 23.32 12.63 -35.35
CA VAL A 868 24.00 13.67 -34.54
C VAL A 868 23.22 14.97 -34.66
N VAL A 869 22.93 15.55 -33.53
CA VAL A 869 22.18 16.80 -33.41
C VAL A 869 23.09 17.86 -32.82
N ASP A 870 23.31 18.94 -33.57
CA ASP A 870 24.03 20.13 -33.10
C ASP A 870 22.99 21.13 -32.60
N LEU A 871 23.09 21.55 -31.32
CA LEU A 871 22.17 22.44 -30.60
C LEU A 871 22.85 23.82 -30.41
N ASP A 872 21.97 24.89 -30.36
CA ASP A 872 22.42 26.27 -30.17
C ASP A 872 22.59 26.61 -28.67
#